data_c1776f81723eef11fac7855080bc21b3
#
_entry.id   c1776f81723eef11fac7855080bc21b3
#
_cell.length_a   1.000
_cell.length_b   1.000
_cell.length_c   1.000
_cell.angle_alpha   90.00
_cell.angle_beta   90.00
_cell.angle_gamma   90.00
#
_symmetry.space_group_name_H-M   'P 1'
#
loop_
_entity.id
_entity.type
_entity.pdbx_description
1 polymer ?
#
loop_
_entity_poly.entity_id
_entity_poly.type
_entity_poly.pdbx_seq_one_letter_code
_entity_poly.pdbx_strand_id
1 'polypeptide(L)'
;MKNFKLETDSDGIALITWDMPGRSMNVLDGEVLAELSDLVEKTTADTAVKGVVITSGKDSFCAGADLNVLQSLSVLYAKALKAKGEEGAAKEFFEESRKASLLYRRLETCGKPWVCALNGTAMGGGFELALACHYRVAAANPKTRVGLPEIKVGLFPGAGGTTRISRMMATQDALQFLMKGDQLNVERAKGMKLIDAVVPQDQMIQNGKDWIKAGGSAKKPWDVDGYRLPSGPVYSKGGMMTWPAINAIYRRETYDNYPAARALVQSVYEGLQLPMDLALRVESRYFAHVVRSPEASAMIRSLFVSMQDLNKGARRPALPPTKIKKVGVVGAGFMGASIGYVTAQAGMDVVLIDRDQASADKGKGHAEKMIAEQVARGRASEADRLMLMSRITATADYNALKDCDLIVEAVFEDRKVKAETVKKVQDIIGPNVVFGSNTSTLPISSLAEEFKDPARFIGIHFFSPVEKMMLVEIILGKKTGDAAIAAALDYVRAIRKTPIVVNDSRGFYTSRVVTAYLREGHLMLMEGIPAAMIENIGKMSGMPVGPLSLNDEVGVDLGLKILKATEADLGAKAIDPTQKTLLIEMVEKRGRLGRKNGKGFYDYPEKAPKKLWPGLAELQKKKLDPDKIDVNEIRQRLLGIMALETARCFEEKVLTDVREADVGSILGFGFAPYSGGTLSYIDMMGTRKFADLCKALEKKYGERFRPNKQLADMAAKGESYYGKFAPAKKAAA
;
A
#
# COMPACT_ATOMS: atom_id res chain seq x y z
N MET A 1 -8.01 34.17 -14.00
CA MET A 1 -7.92 32.88 -13.31
C MET A 1 -6.50 32.39 -13.46
N LYS A 2 -5.98 31.79 -12.42
CA LYS A 2 -4.59 31.31 -12.40
C LYS A 2 -4.47 29.88 -12.91
N ASN A 3 -5.48 29.06 -12.57
CA ASN A 3 -5.44 27.61 -12.81
C ASN A 3 -6.27 27.17 -14.01
N PHE A 4 -7.11 28.02 -14.54
CA PHE A 4 -8.01 27.71 -15.64
C PHE A 4 -7.97 28.77 -16.73
N LYS A 5 -8.11 28.33 -17.99
CA LYS A 5 -8.33 29.16 -19.16
C LYS A 5 -9.75 28.90 -19.69
N LEU A 6 -10.50 29.95 -19.99
CA LEU A 6 -11.85 29.86 -20.55
C LEU A 6 -11.86 30.52 -21.93
N GLU A 7 -12.33 29.81 -22.95
CA GLU A 7 -12.51 30.24 -24.32
C GLU A 7 -13.90 29.82 -24.80
N THR A 8 -14.66 30.71 -25.43
CA THR A 8 -15.97 30.37 -26.00
C THR A 8 -15.87 30.47 -27.51
N ASP A 9 -16.30 29.45 -28.23
CA ASP A 9 -16.27 29.42 -29.68
C ASP A 9 -17.53 30.06 -30.32
N SER A 10 -17.53 30.15 -31.66
CA SER A 10 -18.65 30.74 -32.43
C SER A 10 -19.96 29.96 -32.29
N ASP A 11 -19.91 28.69 -31.88
CA ASP A 11 -21.09 27.84 -31.66
C ASP A 11 -21.69 28.07 -30.26
N GLY A 12 -21.03 28.87 -29.42
CA GLY A 12 -21.40 29.14 -28.04
C GLY A 12 -20.97 28.00 -27.08
N ILE A 13 -19.96 27.22 -27.45
CA ILE A 13 -19.42 26.17 -26.54
C ILE A 13 -18.21 26.73 -25.82
N ALA A 14 -18.29 26.75 -24.49
CA ALA A 14 -17.20 27.16 -23.63
C ALA A 14 -16.22 25.99 -23.42
N LEU A 15 -14.94 26.20 -23.75
CA LEU A 15 -13.84 25.30 -23.44
C LEU A 15 -13.10 25.79 -22.20
N ILE A 16 -13.08 24.98 -21.15
CA ILE A 16 -12.32 25.20 -19.94
C ILE A 16 -11.11 24.30 -19.94
N THR A 17 -9.92 24.89 -19.97
CA THR A 17 -8.66 24.16 -19.88
C THR A 17 -8.07 24.32 -18.48
N TRP A 18 -7.97 23.22 -17.72
CA TRP A 18 -7.36 23.20 -16.40
C TRP A 18 -5.86 23.01 -16.51
N ASP A 19 -5.07 23.99 -16.13
CA ASP A 19 -3.60 23.97 -16.24
C ASP A 19 -2.94 24.74 -15.09
N MET A 20 -2.65 24.04 -14.00
CA MET A 20 -2.01 24.61 -12.81
C MET A 20 -0.57 24.99 -13.09
N PRO A 21 -0.17 26.27 -12.95
CA PRO A 21 1.21 26.68 -13.18
C PRO A 21 2.18 26.07 -12.17
N GLY A 22 3.37 25.67 -12.64
CA GLY A 22 4.43 25.13 -11.80
C GLY A 22 4.20 23.69 -11.27
N ARG A 23 3.14 23.01 -11.69
CA ARG A 23 2.84 21.62 -11.32
C ARG A 23 2.84 20.71 -12.55
N SER A 24 3.35 19.50 -12.40
CA SER A 24 3.32 18.47 -13.45
C SER A 24 1.94 17.84 -13.64
N MET A 25 1.07 17.93 -12.63
CA MET A 25 -0.30 17.40 -12.64
C MET A 25 -1.24 18.37 -11.95
N ASN A 26 -2.50 18.40 -12.41
CA ASN A 26 -3.56 19.12 -11.73
C ASN A 26 -3.99 18.39 -10.45
N VAL A 27 -4.28 19.16 -9.40
CA VAL A 27 -4.82 18.67 -8.12
C VAL A 27 -5.94 19.59 -7.65
N LEU A 28 -6.82 19.07 -6.80
CA LEU A 28 -7.88 19.85 -6.18
C LEU A 28 -7.38 20.47 -4.88
N ASP A 29 -7.34 21.78 -4.85
CA ASP A 29 -7.12 22.59 -3.64
C ASP A 29 -8.20 23.67 -3.50
N GLY A 30 -8.10 24.48 -2.46
CA GLY A 30 -9.11 25.52 -2.18
C GLY A 30 -9.20 26.60 -3.27
N GLU A 31 -8.07 26.97 -3.88
CA GLU A 31 -8.02 27.98 -4.95
C GLU A 31 -8.68 27.43 -6.23
N VAL A 32 -8.37 26.20 -6.60
CA VAL A 32 -8.97 25.51 -7.74
C VAL A 32 -10.49 25.37 -7.58
N LEU A 33 -10.97 24.98 -6.39
CA LEU A 33 -12.41 24.87 -6.12
C LEU A 33 -13.12 26.23 -6.21
N ALA A 34 -12.49 27.29 -5.73
CA ALA A 34 -13.04 28.65 -5.84
C ALA A 34 -13.13 29.08 -7.30
N GLU A 35 -12.04 28.96 -8.08
CA GLU A 35 -12.03 29.34 -9.50
C GLU A 35 -13.02 28.49 -10.33
N LEU A 36 -13.16 27.19 -10.02
CA LEU A 36 -14.15 26.35 -10.70
C LEU A 36 -15.58 26.75 -10.33
N SER A 37 -15.83 27.19 -9.10
CA SER A 37 -17.13 27.75 -8.70
C SER A 37 -17.49 28.98 -9.51
N ASP A 38 -16.55 29.90 -9.65
CA ASP A 38 -16.72 31.13 -10.45
C ASP A 38 -16.98 30.79 -11.92
N LEU A 39 -16.30 29.79 -12.47
CA LEU A 39 -16.51 29.32 -13.85
C LEU A 39 -17.91 28.72 -14.05
N VAL A 40 -18.40 27.94 -13.09
CA VAL A 40 -19.77 27.40 -13.16
C VAL A 40 -20.78 28.52 -13.14
N GLU A 41 -20.61 29.52 -12.27
CA GLU A 41 -21.50 30.70 -12.22
C GLU A 41 -21.47 31.53 -13.51
N LYS A 42 -20.26 31.87 -13.98
CA LYS A 42 -20.05 32.66 -15.18
C LYS A 42 -20.65 31.97 -16.42
N THR A 43 -20.35 30.69 -16.61
CA THR A 43 -20.87 29.96 -17.78
C THR A 43 -22.37 29.72 -17.69
N THR A 44 -22.93 29.60 -16.49
CA THR A 44 -24.38 29.48 -16.28
C THR A 44 -25.12 30.77 -16.59
N ALA A 45 -24.61 31.93 -16.14
CA ALA A 45 -25.24 33.23 -16.33
C ALA A 45 -25.13 33.77 -17.78
N ASP A 46 -24.08 33.38 -18.50
CA ASP A 46 -23.86 33.80 -19.88
C ASP A 46 -24.83 33.13 -20.85
N THR A 47 -25.81 33.84 -21.37
CA THR A 47 -26.82 33.30 -22.31
C THR A 47 -26.24 32.91 -23.66
N ALA A 48 -25.05 33.40 -24.05
CA ALA A 48 -24.34 32.96 -25.25
C ALA A 48 -23.75 31.56 -25.14
N VAL A 49 -23.44 31.11 -23.90
CA VAL A 49 -22.90 29.76 -23.64
C VAL A 49 -24.03 28.73 -23.69
N LYS A 50 -23.97 27.81 -24.64
CA LYS A 50 -24.93 26.71 -24.83
C LYS A 50 -24.51 25.43 -24.13
N GLY A 51 -23.22 25.27 -23.87
CA GLY A 51 -22.66 24.13 -23.17
C GLY A 51 -21.17 24.29 -22.88
N VAL A 52 -20.61 23.41 -22.06
CA VAL A 52 -19.23 23.52 -21.55
C VAL A 52 -18.48 22.23 -21.79
N VAL A 53 -17.24 22.31 -22.24
CA VAL A 53 -16.27 21.22 -22.27
C VAL A 53 -15.14 21.57 -21.33
N ILE A 54 -14.85 20.70 -20.34
CA ILE A 54 -13.69 20.83 -19.45
C ILE A 54 -12.65 19.77 -19.78
N THR A 55 -11.39 20.19 -19.91
CA THR A 55 -10.23 19.32 -20.17
C THR A 55 -9.02 19.77 -19.40
N SER A 56 -7.88 19.10 -19.57
CA SER A 56 -6.60 19.46 -18.94
C SER A 56 -5.55 19.89 -19.97
N GLY A 57 -4.75 20.89 -19.61
CA GLY A 57 -3.52 21.27 -20.34
C GLY A 57 -2.29 20.42 -20.00
N LYS A 58 -2.42 19.41 -19.12
CA LYS A 58 -1.37 18.49 -18.68
C LYS A 58 -1.54 17.12 -19.36
N ASP A 59 -0.54 16.23 -19.20
CA ASP A 59 -0.63 14.84 -19.67
C ASP A 59 -1.66 13.99 -18.91
N SER A 60 -2.06 14.44 -17.72
CA SER A 60 -3.13 13.84 -16.91
C SER A 60 -4.26 14.83 -16.66
N PHE A 61 -5.48 14.33 -16.43
CA PHE A 61 -6.61 15.19 -16.13
C PHE A 61 -6.49 15.75 -14.70
N CYS A 62 -6.45 14.88 -13.69
CA CYS A 62 -6.31 15.28 -12.29
C CYS A 62 -5.86 14.12 -11.40
N ALA A 63 -4.91 14.38 -10.51
CA ALA A 63 -4.40 13.40 -9.55
C ALA A 63 -5.28 13.23 -8.29
N GLY A 64 -6.35 14.01 -8.14
CA GLY A 64 -7.21 14.03 -6.95
C GLY A 64 -6.93 15.22 -6.02
N ALA A 65 -7.30 15.09 -4.74
CA ALA A 65 -7.11 16.15 -3.76
C ALA A 65 -5.62 16.39 -3.45
N ASP A 66 -5.26 17.66 -3.21
CA ASP A 66 -3.91 18.02 -2.76
C ASP A 66 -3.66 17.44 -1.36
N LEU A 67 -2.46 16.87 -1.17
CA LEU A 67 -2.00 16.32 0.10
C LEU A 67 -2.09 17.28 1.27
N ASN A 68 -1.73 18.55 1.02
CA ASN A 68 -1.73 19.58 2.04
C ASN A 68 -3.16 19.89 2.51
N VAL A 69 -4.14 19.79 1.62
CA VAL A 69 -5.57 19.96 1.96
C VAL A 69 -6.01 18.83 2.90
N LEU A 70 -5.70 17.58 2.59
CA LEU A 70 -6.05 16.44 3.45
C LEU A 70 -5.40 16.52 4.84
N GLN A 71 -4.15 16.95 4.91
CA GLN A 71 -3.48 17.17 6.20
C GLN A 71 -4.05 18.36 6.97
N SER A 72 -4.40 19.45 6.27
CA SER A 72 -4.96 20.65 6.90
C SER A 72 -6.35 20.44 7.48
N LEU A 73 -7.14 19.50 6.93
CA LEU A 73 -8.47 19.18 7.44
C LEU A 73 -8.43 18.73 8.91
N SER A 74 -7.46 17.87 9.30
CA SER A 74 -7.31 17.44 10.68
C SER A 74 -6.89 18.60 11.61
N VAL A 75 -6.03 19.51 11.12
CA VAL A 75 -5.61 20.70 11.86
C VAL A 75 -6.76 21.68 12.03
N LEU A 76 -7.56 21.90 10.99
CA LEU A 76 -8.76 22.74 11.03
C LEU A 76 -9.75 22.26 12.08
N TYR A 77 -10.03 20.95 12.09
CA TYR A 77 -10.92 20.38 13.10
C TYR A 77 -10.39 20.57 14.53
N ALA A 78 -9.11 20.28 14.76
CA ALA A 78 -8.50 20.46 16.08
C ALA A 78 -8.54 21.93 16.56
N LYS A 79 -8.37 22.89 15.65
CA LYS A 79 -8.50 24.33 15.94
C LYS A 79 -9.95 24.71 16.25
N ALA A 80 -10.89 24.24 15.44
CA ALA A 80 -12.32 24.50 15.65
C ALA A 80 -12.82 23.87 16.96
N LEU A 81 -12.33 22.67 17.33
CA LEU A 81 -12.64 21.97 18.56
C LEU A 81 -12.28 22.79 19.80
N LYS A 82 -11.08 23.39 19.79
CA LYS A 82 -10.62 24.28 20.89
C LYS A 82 -11.44 25.56 20.98
N ALA A 83 -11.90 26.11 19.85
CA ALA A 83 -12.60 27.40 19.81
C ALA A 83 -14.11 27.30 20.03
N LYS A 84 -14.75 26.20 19.59
CA LYS A 84 -16.23 26.09 19.51
C LYS A 84 -16.82 24.85 20.16
N GLY A 85 -15.99 24.03 20.81
CA GLY A 85 -16.41 22.72 21.34
C GLY A 85 -16.72 21.71 20.24
N GLU A 86 -17.12 20.51 20.63
CA GLU A 86 -17.28 19.38 19.68
C GLU A 86 -18.41 19.59 18.66
N GLU A 87 -19.56 20.06 19.09
CA GLU A 87 -20.72 20.29 18.22
C GLU A 87 -20.44 21.42 17.19
N GLY A 88 -19.92 22.55 17.64
CA GLY A 88 -19.56 23.66 16.77
C GLY A 88 -18.48 23.30 15.76
N ALA A 89 -17.45 22.55 16.19
CA ALA A 89 -16.40 22.06 15.31
C ALA A 89 -16.91 21.04 14.30
N ALA A 90 -17.79 20.14 14.72
CA ALA A 90 -18.39 19.14 13.83
C ALA A 90 -19.25 19.79 12.73
N LYS A 91 -20.04 20.80 13.09
CA LYS A 91 -20.87 21.56 12.14
C LYS A 91 -20.01 22.33 11.12
N GLU A 92 -19.03 23.09 11.60
CA GLU A 92 -18.13 23.85 10.72
C GLU A 92 -17.36 22.92 9.78
N PHE A 93 -16.84 21.82 10.30
CA PHE A 93 -16.11 20.85 9.51
C PHE A 93 -16.99 20.16 8.46
N PHE A 94 -18.24 19.84 8.81
CA PHE A 94 -19.21 19.28 7.89
C PHE A 94 -19.48 20.25 6.71
N GLU A 95 -19.72 21.53 6.97
CA GLU A 95 -19.96 22.52 5.91
C GLU A 95 -18.72 22.75 5.04
N GLU A 96 -17.52 22.74 5.63
CA GLU A 96 -16.27 22.87 4.88
C GLU A 96 -16.01 21.64 3.98
N SER A 97 -16.18 20.42 4.53
CA SER A 97 -15.90 19.19 3.81
C SER A 97 -16.82 18.92 2.62
N ARG A 98 -18.04 19.49 2.61
CA ARG A 98 -19.03 19.30 1.53
C ARG A 98 -18.95 20.32 0.38
N LYS A 99 -18.08 21.32 0.45
CA LYS A 99 -17.97 22.37 -0.57
C LYS A 99 -17.79 21.82 -1.99
N ALA A 100 -16.89 20.86 -2.17
CA ALA A 100 -16.69 20.20 -3.47
C ALA A 100 -17.95 19.45 -3.94
N SER A 101 -18.64 18.74 -3.04
CA SER A 101 -19.88 18.04 -3.35
C SER A 101 -20.99 19.00 -3.80
N LEU A 102 -21.12 20.14 -3.12
CA LEU A 102 -22.08 21.19 -3.49
C LEU A 102 -21.75 21.83 -4.84
N LEU A 103 -20.47 22.13 -5.08
CA LEU A 103 -20.01 22.67 -6.35
C LEU A 103 -20.31 21.73 -7.52
N TYR A 104 -20.00 20.43 -7.37
CA TYR A 104 -20.28 19.44 -8.40
C TYR A 104 -21.78 19.23 -8.62
N ARG A 105 -22.59 19.32 -7.56
CA ARG A 105 -24.05 19.28 -7.71
C ARG A 105 -24.58 20.53 -8.45
N ARG A 106 -24.06 21.70 -8.18
CA ARG A 106 -24.42 22.93 -8.88
C ARG A 106 -24.06 22.88 -10.37
N LEU A 107 -22.85 22.36 -10.71
CA LEU A 107 -22.47 22.09 -12.10
C LEU A 107 -23.48 21.15 -12.77
N GLU A 108 -23.87 20.09 -12.09
CA GLU A 108 -24.78 19.05 -12.58
C GLU A 108 -26.22 19.57 -12.82
N THR A 109 -26.64 20.63 -12.11
CA THR A 109 -28.00 21.19 -12.16
C THR A 109 -28.07 22.59 -12.72
N CYS A 110 -26.98 23.10 -13.31
CA CYS A 110 -26.91 24.50 -13.82
C CYS A 110 -27.76 24.75 -15.07
N GLY A 111 -28.39 23.73 -15.64
CA GLY A 111 -29.23 23.85 -16.83
C GLY A 111 -28.49 23.88 -18.17
N LYS A 112 -27.16 23.74 -18.14
CA LYS A 112 -26.33 23.62 -19.34
C LYS A 112 -25.60 22.29 -19.38
N PRO A 113 -25.43 21.64 -20.54
CA PRO A 113 -24.67 20.40 -20.66
C PRO A 113 -23.18 20.66 -20.42
N TRP A 114 -22.58 19.86 -19.53
CA TRP A 114 -21.15 19.82 -19.25
C TRP A 114 -20.56 18.50 -19.70
N VAL A 115 -19.48 18.58 -20.45
CA VAL A 115 -18.69 17.45 -20.94
C VAL A 115 -17.33 17.43 -20.25
N CYS A 116 -16.93 16.30 -19.71
CA CYS A 116 -15.56 16.10 -19.25
C CYS A 116 -14.76 15.36 -20.32
N ALA A 117 -13.74 16.02 -20.86
CA ALA A 117 -12.83 15.48 -21.86
C ALA A 117 -11.52 15.03 -21.17
N LEU A 118 -11.43 13.73 -20.91
CA LEU A 118 -10.36 13.09 -20.13
C LEU A 118 -9.16 12.75 -21.02
N ASN A 119 -8.21 13.67 -21.11
CA ASN A 119 -6.99 13.48 -21.91
C ASN A 119 -5.96 12.53 -21.25
N GLY A 120 -6.12 12.21 -19.96
CA GLY A 120 -5.22 11.37 -19.19
C GLY A 120 -5.87 10.90 -17.90
N THR A 121 -5.02 10.44 -16.98
CA THR A 121 -5.45 9.87 -15.70
C THR A 121 -6.29 10.83 -14.86
N ALA A 122 -7.43 10.34 -14.33
CA ALA A 122 -8.33 11.06 -13.43
C ALA A 122 -8.62 10.21 -12.18
N MET A 123 -8.20 10.70 -11.01
CA MET A 123 -8.33 9.99 -9.73
C MET A 123 -9.09 10.79 -8.70
N GLY A 124 -9.78 10.09 -7.79
CA GLY A 124 -10.44 10.70 -6.64
C GLY A 124 -11.37 11.84 -7.02
N GLY A 125 -11.28 12.97 -6.31
CA GLY A 125 -12.09 14.14 -6.57
C GLY A 125 -12.05 14.65 -8.01
N GLY A 126 -10.98 14.43 -8.78
CA GLY A 126 -10.91 14.73 -10.20
C GLY A 126 -11.82 13.81 -11.04
N PHE A 127 -11.94 12.56 -10.66
CA PHE A 127 -12.90 11.64 -11.31
C PHE A 127 -14.33 11.90 -10.81
N GLU A 128 -14.50 12.35 -9.56
CA GLU A 128 -15.81 12.81 -9.05
C GLU A 128 -16.36 13.99 -9.83
N LEU A 129 -15.49 14.95 -10.25
CA LEU A 129 -15.84 16.04 -11.17
C LEU A 129 -16.31 15.46 -12.51
N ALA A 130 -15.59 14.52 -13.09
CA ALA A 130 -15.99 13.89 -14.35
C ALA A 130 -17.34 13.16 -14.22
N LEU A 131 -17.60 12.49 -13.11
CA LEU A 131 -18.88 11.84 -12.82
C LEU A 131 -20.04 12.84 -12.68
N ALA A 132 -19.77 14.05 -12.23
CA ALA A 132 -20.76 15.13 -12.17
C ALA A 132 -21.09 15.71 -13.56
N CYS A 133 -20.16 15.68 -14.52
CA CYS A 133 -20.42 16.12 -15.89
C CYS A 133 -21.43 15.18 -16.59
N HIS A 134 -22.21 15.71 -17.50
CA HIS A 134 -23.30 15.02 -18.19
C HIS A 134 -22.77 13.96 -19.16
N TYR A 135 -21.65 14.24 -19.83
CA TYR A 135 -20.98 13.33 -20.75
C TYR A 135 -19.47 13.25 -20.45
N ARG A 136 -18.89 12.08 -20.59
CA ARG A 136 -17.47 11.79 -20.33
C ARG A 136 -16.86 11.13 -21.55
N VAL A 137 -15.97 11.82 -22.23
CA VAL A 137 -15.17 11.29 -23.33
C VAL A 137 -13.71 11.15 -22.89
N ALA A 138 -13.08 10.04 -23.18
CA ALA A 138 -11.69 9.80 -22.82
C ALA A 138 -10.82 9.54 -24.05
N ALA A 139 -9.56 9.97 -23.99
CA ALA A 139 -8.55 9.64 -24.97
C ALA A 139 -8.24 8.15 -24.95
N ALA A 140 -8.11 7.52 -26.13
CA ALA A 140 -7.71 6.13 -26.34
C ALA A 140 -6.21 5.95 -25.99
N ASN A 141 -5.87 6.01 -24.71
CA ASN A 141 -4.51 5.86 -24.21
C ASN A 141 -4.44 4.71 -23.18
N PRO A 142 -3.65 3.65 -23.45
CA PRO A 142 -3.57 2.48 -22.58
C PRO A 142 -2.97 2.77 -21.20
N LYS A 143 -2.28 3.91 -21.03
CA LYS A 143 -1.72 4.36 -19.74
C LYS A 143 -2.74 5.10 -18.87
N THR A 144 -3.81 5.64 -19.46
CA THR A 144 -4.83 6.38 -18.72
C THR A 144 -5.57 5.48 -17.74
N ARG A 145 -5.74 5.97 -16.52
CA ARG A 145 -6.49 5.30 -15.46
C ARG A 145 -7.53 6.26 -14.89
N VAL A 146 -8.70 5.71 -14.59
CA VAL A 146 -9.75 6.44 -13.86
C VAL A 146 -10.19 5.63 -12.65
N GLY A 147 -10.53 6.28 -11.54
CA GLY A 147 -10.96 5.56 -10.34
C GLY A 147 -11.10 6.43 -9.11
N LEU A 148 -11.63 5.80 -8.05
CA LEU A 148 -11.87 6.39 -6.73
C LEU A 148 -11.10 5.58 -5.66
N PRO A 149 -9.78 5.81 -5.52
CA PRO A 149 -8.92 4.98 -4.68
C PRO A 149 -8.88 5.39 -3.19
N GLU A 150 -9.74 6.29 -2.74
CA GLU A 150 -9.75 6.89 -1.40
C GLU A 150 -9.75 5.86 -0.28
N ILE A 151 -10.39 4.71 -0.49
CA ILE A 151 -10.47 3.65 0.52
C ILE A 151 -9.08 3.10 0.91
N LYS A 152 -8.11 3.17 0.01
CA LYS A 152 -6.74 2.70 0.25
C LYS A 152 -5.97 3.57 1.23
N VAL A 153 -6.45 4.77 1.48
CA VAL A 153 -5.87 5.74 2.41
C VAL A 153 -6.78 6.04 3.60
N GLY A 154 -7.76 5.17 3.86
CA GLY A 154 -8.66 5.28 5.01
C GLY A 154 -9.78 6.30 4.84
N LEU A 155 -10.06 6.74 3.62
CA LEU A 155 -11.18 7.61 3.24
C LEU A 155 -12.14 6.86 2.30
N PHE A 156 -13.19 7.54 1.86
CA PHE A 156 -14.02 7.13 0.74
C PHE A 156 -14.41 8.39 -0.06
N PRO A 157 -14.92 8.27 -1.31
CA PRO A 157 -15.24 9.43 -2.12
C PRO A 157 -16.27 10.32 -1.44
N GLY A 158 -15.95 11.59 -1.23
CA GLY A 158 -16.76 12.53 -0.45
C GLY A 158 -17.29 13.75 -1.21
N ALA A 159 -16.99 13.86 -2.50
CA ALA A 159 -17.51 14.93 -3.37
C ALA A 159 -18.67 14.45 -4.29
N GLY A 160 -19.35 13.39 -3.90
CA GLY A 160 -20.51 12.85 -4.60
C GLY A 160 -20.20 11.61 -5.44
N GLY A 161 -18.96 11.10 -5.41
CA GLY A 161 -18.56 9.91 -6.16
C GLY A 161 -19.25 8.64 -5.69
N THR A 162 -19.35 8.44 -4.39
CA THR A 162 -20.08 7.30 -3.79
C THR A 162 -21.54 7.29 -4.21
N THR A 163 -22.20 8.45 -4.12
CA THR A 163 -23.61 8.62 -4.44
C THR A 163 -23.89 8.45 -5.94
N ARG A 164 -23.00 8.95 -6.82
CA ARG A 164 -23.14 8.83 -8.28
C ARG A 164 -22.88 7.40 -8.75
N ILE A 165 -21.78 6.78 -8.33
CA ILE A 165 -21.44 5.40 -8.71
C ILE A 165 -22.54 4.44 -8.33
N SER A 166 -23.13 4.56 -7.13
CA SER A 166 -24.20 3.68 -6.66
C SER A 166 -25.53 3.86 -7.43
N ARG A 167 -25.67 4.97 -8.21
CA ARG A 167 -26.80 5.22 -9.11
C ARG A 167 -26.50 4.87 -10.56
N MET A 168 -25.23 4.70 -10.94
CA MET A 168 -24.83 4.41 -12.31
C MET A 168 -24.76 2.91 -12.60
N MET A 169 -24.57 2.07 -11.58
CA MET A 169 -24.41 0.62 -11.74
C MET A 169 -25.11 -0.16 -10.62
N ALA A 170 -25.18 -1.49 -10.76
CA ALA A 170 -25.75 -2.34 -9.73
C ALA A 170 -25.05 -2.15 -8.39
N THR A 171 -25.81 -2.15 -7.30
CA THR A 171 -25.31 -1.86 -5.95
C THR A 171 -24.11 -2.72 -5.55
N GLN A 172 -24.13 -4.01 -5.92
CA GLN A 172 -23.01 -4.92 -5.61
C GLN A 172 -21.75 -4.53 -6.36
N ASP A 173 -21.85 -4.18 -7.63
CA ASP A 173 -20.71 -3.77 -8.47
C ASP A 173 -20.16 -2.42 -8.00
N ALA A 174 -21.06 -1.48 -7.66
CA ALA A 174 -20.71 -0.17 -7.12
C ALA A 174 -19.89 -0.31 -5.83
N LEU A 175 -20.40 -1.08 -4.85
CA LEU A 175 -19.70 -1.29 -3.59
C LEU A 175 -18.40 -2.06 -3.76
N GLN A 176 -18.35 -3.05 -4.66
CA GLN A 176 -17.11 -3.77 -4.96
C GLN A 176 -16.05 -2.85 -5.55
N PHE A 177 -16.42 -1.99 -6.51
CA PHE A 177 -15.53 -1.00 -7.11
C PHE A 177 -15.01 0.00 -6.06
N LEU A 178 -15.89 0.57 -5.26
CA LEU A 178 -15.56 1.57 -4.24
C LEU A 178 -14.75 0.98 -3.07
N MET A 179 -15.08 -0.22 -2.57
CA MET A 179 -14.35 -0.87 -1.48
C MET A 179 -12.96 -1.35 -1.88
N LYS A 180 -12.73 -1.67 -3.16
CA LYS A 180 -11.40 -2.03 -3.67
C LYS A 180 -10.56 -0.82 -4.03
N GLY A 181 -11.19 0.32 -4.31
CA GLY A 181 -10.50 1.48 -4.84
C GLY A 181 -9.79 1.17 -6.15
N ASP A 182 -10.49 0.45 -7.06
CA ASP A 182 -9.93 0.01 -8.32
C ASP A 182 -9.63 1.19 -9.24
N GLN A 183 -8.54 1.06 -10.01
CA GLN A 183 -8.16 1.96 -11.08
C GLN A 183 -8.37 1.23 -12.41
N LEU A 184 -9.27 1.76 -13.22
CA LEU A 184 -9.68 1.14 -14.47
C LEU A 184 -8.96 1.80 -15.67
N ASN A 185 -8.61 1.02 -16.70
CA ASN A 185 -8.32 1.61 -17.99
C ASN A 185 -9.61 2.13 -18.64
N VAL A 186 -9.48 2.99 -19.65
CA VAL A 186 -10.62 3.70 -20.25
C VAL A 186 -11.62 2.74 -20.90
N GLU A 187 -11.18 1.64 -21.51
CA GLU A 187 -12.07 0.66 -22.14
C GLU A 187 -12.92 -0.09 -21.11
N ARG A 188 -12.29 -0.52 -20.02
CA ARG A 188 -13.02 -1.17 -18.91
C ARG A 188 -14.00 -0.21 -18.25
N ALA A 189 -13.59 1.06 -18.06
CA ALA A 189 -14.45 2.10 -17.51
C ALA A 189 -15.66 2.38 -18.43
N LYS A 190 -15.46 2.36 -19.77
CA LYS A 190 -16.56 2.45 -20.75
C LYS A 190 -17.50 1.26 -20.64
N GLY A 191 -16.96 0.05 -20.56
CA GLY A 191 -17.75 -1.17 -20.35
C GLY A 191 -18.61 -1.13 -19.07
N MET A 192 -18.14 -0.44 -18.03
CA MET A 192 -18.86 -0.20 -16.77
C MET A 192 -19.73 1.08 -16.80
N LYS A 193 -19.88 1.74 -17.94
CA LYS A 193 -20.67 2.98 -18.15
C LYS A 193 -20.18 4.17 -17.30
N LEU A 194 -18.92 4.16 -16.87
CA LEU A 194 -18.28 5.26 -16.17
C LEU A 194 -17.68 6.29 -17.12
N ILE A 195 -17.43 5.89 -18.36
CA ILE A 195 -17.04 6.71 -19.51
C ILE A 195 -18.02 6.42 -20.63
N ASP A 196 -18.45 7.45 -21.34
CA ASP A 196 -19.47 7.36 -22.40
C ASP A 196 -18.82 7.05 -23.77
N ALA A 197 -17.68 7.69 -24.08
CA ALA A 197 -16.93 7.46 -25.32
C ALA A 197 -15.42 7.36 -25.09
N VAL A 198 -14.75 6.56 -25.93
CA VAL A 198 -13.29 6.51 -26.03
C VAL A 198 -12.93 6.78 -27.49
N VAL A 199 -12.12 7.79 -27.73
CA VAL A 199 -11.76 8.30 -29.07
C VAL A 199 -10.25 8.64 -29.13
N PRO A 200 -9.66 8.83 -30.32
CA PRO A 200 -8.32 9.38 -30.44
C PRO A 200 -8.18 10.72 -29.68
N GLN A 201 -7.00 10.99 -29.13
CA GLN A 201 -6.79 12.14 -28.24
C GLN A 201 -7.08 13.48 -28.91
N ASP A 202 -6.75 13.63 -30.19
CA ASP A 202 -6.99 14.81 -31.03
C ASP A 202 -8.48 15.04 -31.33
N GLN A 203 -9.33 14.02 -31.26
CA GLN A 203 -10.77 14.09 -31.51
C GLN A 203 -11.60 14.30 -30.24
N MET A 204 -11.00 14.20 -29.07
CA MET A 204 -11.71 14.16 -27.79
C MET A 204 -12.55 15.42 -27.51
N ILE A 205 -11.95 16.62 -27.66
CA ILE A 205 -12.65 17.87 -27.46
C ILE A 205 -13.76 18.06 -28.49
N GLN A 206 -13.47 17.72 -29.77
CA GLN A 206 -14.46 17.84 -30.82
C GLN A 206 -15.64 16.87 -30.59
N ASN A 207 -15.40 15.65 -30.19
CA ASN A 207 -16.45 14.70 -29.83
C ASN A 207 -17.38 15.24 -28.72
N GLY A 208 -16.80 15.89 -27.69
CA GLY A 208 -17.58 16.55 -26.64
C GLY A 208 -18.45 17.70 -27.17
N LYS A 209 -17.88 18.54 -28.05
CA LYS A 209 -18.62 19.62 -28.70
C LYS A 209 -19.76 19.12 -29.59
N ASP A 210 -19.50 18.05 -30.35
CA ASP A 210 -20.51 17.44 -31.25
C ASP A 210 -21.66 16.84 -30.44
N TRP A 211 -21.37 16.22 -29.29
CA TRP A 211 -22.41 15.75 -28.39
C TRP A 211 -23.30 16.88 -27.87
N ILE A 212 -22.73 18.06 -27.50
CA ILE A 212 -23.49 19.23 -27.09
C ILE A 212 -24.37 19.73 -28.26
N LYS A 213 -23.80 19.86 -29.48
CA LYS A 213 -24.50 20.31 -30.67
C LYS A 213 -25.65 19.38 -31.08
N ALA A 214 -25.49 18.10 -30.82
CA ALA A 214 -26.54 17.09 -31.07
C ALA A 214 -27.70 17.13 -30.06
N GLY A 215 -27.72 18.12 -29.16
CA GLY A 215 -28.77 18.28 -28.15
C GLY A 215 -28.51 17.49 -26.87
N GLY A 216 -27.24 17.36 -26.49
CA GLY A 216 -26.82 16.67 -25.25
C GLY A 216 -27.57 17.18 -24.03
N SER A 217 -28.08 16.24 -23.22
CA SER A 217 -28.92 16.55 -22.05
C SER A 217 -28.14 17.27 -20.96
N ALA A 218 -28.73 18.33 -20.42
CA ALA A 218 -28.27 19.02 -19.22
C ALA A 218 -28.86 18.47 -17.91
N LYS A 219 -29.50 17.28 -17.99
CA LYS A 219 -30.07 16.58 -16.83
C LYS A 219 -29.42 15.21 -16.69
N LYS A 220 -29.04 14.87 -15.49
CA LYS A 220 -28.56 13.51 -15.14
C LYS A 220 -29.74 12.53 -15.02
N PRO A 221 -29.53 11.25 -15.20
CA PRO A 221 -30.60 10.25 -15.11
C PRO A 221 -31.44 10.34 -13.83
N TRP A 222 -30.80 10.60 -12.70
CA TRP A 222 -31.46 10.69 -11.38
C TRP A 222 -32.21 12.01 -11.13
N ASP A 223 -32.11 12.98 -12.04
CA ASP A 223 -32.85 14.24 -12.05
C ASP A 223 -34.01 14.22 -13.07
N VAL A 224 -34.27 13.08 -13.68
CA VAL A 224 -35.37 12.89 -14.61
C VAL A 224 -36.50 12.09 -13.94
N ASP A 225 -37.75 12.53 -14.14
CA ASP A 225 -38.91 11.84 -13.60
C ASP A 225 -38.96 10.38 -14.09
N GLY A 226 -39.30 9.47 -13.17
CA GLY A 226 -39.35 8.04 -13.46
C GLY A 226 -38.00 7.33 -13.44
N TYR A 227 -36.92 7.98 -13.04
CA TYR A 227 -35.62 7.32 -12.85
C TYR A 227 -35.73 6.11 -11.92
N ARG A 228 -35.12 5.01 -12.31
CA ARG A 228 -35.08 3.75 -11.54
C ARG A 228 -33.65 3.41 -11.19
N LEU A 229 -33.40 3.08 -9.92
CA LEU A 229 -32.12 2.56 -9.46
C LEU A 229 -31.77 1.26 -10.21
N PRO A 230 -30.51 1.06 -10.63
CA PRO A 230 -30.11 -0.15 -11.40
C PRO A 230 -30.42 -1.49 -10.68
N SER A 231 -30.34 -1.52 -9.35
CA SER A 231 -30.71 -2.71 -8.54
C SER A 231 -32.12 -2.64 -7.94
N GLY A 232 -32.92 -1.62 -8.30
CA GLY A 232 -34.19 -1.34 -7.65
C GLY A 232 -34.05 -0.76 -6.24
N PRO A 233 -35.18 -0.45 -5.57
CA PRO A 233 -35.19 0.10 -4.22
C PRO A 233 -34.52 -0.83 -3.19
N VAL A 234 -33.95 -0.27 -2.13
CA VAL A 234 -33.27 -1.02 -1.06
C VAL A 234 -34.18 -2.09 -0.43
N TYR A 235 -35.46 -1.78 -0.24
CA TYR A 235 -36.45 -2.67 0.32
C TYR A 235 -37.19 -3.56 -0.73
N SER A 236 -36.73 -3.56 -1.98
CA SER A 236 -37.23 -4.52 -2.97
C SER A 236 -36.74 -5.94 -2.63
N LYS A 237 -37.38 -6.96 -3.22
CA LYS A 237 -36.93 -8.34 -3.07
C LYS A 237 -35.44 -8.53 -3.42
N GLY A 238 -34.96 -7.88 -4.49
CA GLY A 238 -33.55 -7.89 -4.87
C GLY A 238 -32.65 -7.20 -3.85
N GLY A 239 -33.05 -6.03 -3.33
CA GLY A 239 -32.33 -5.31 -2.28
C GLY A 239 -32.21 -6.11 -0.99
N MET A 240 -33.29 -6.69 -0.52
CA MET A 240 -33.30 -7.52 0.69
C MET A 240 -32.37 -8.74 0.62
N MET A 241 -32.15 -9.29 -0.57
CA MET A 241 -31.16 -10.37 -0.79
C MET A 241 -29.73 -9.86 -0.91
N THR A 242 -29.53 -8.66 -1.42
CA THR A 242 -28.21 -8.09 -1.71
C THR A 242 -27.52 -7.60 -0.43
N TRP A 243 -28.20 -6.89 0.45
CA TRP A 243 -27.61 -6.22 1.60
C TRP A 243 -27.00 -7.16 2.64
N PRO A 244 -27.61 -8.31 3.02
CA PRO A 244 -26.95 -9.27 3.91
C PRO A 244 -25.65 -9.81 3.33
N ALA A 245 -25.62 -10.10 2.03
CA ALA A 245 -24.41 -10.57 1.34
C ALA A 245 -23.30 -9.50 1.34
N ILE A 246 -23.65 -8.24 1.07
CA ILE A 246 -22.72 -7.10 1.12
C ILE A 246 -22.14 -6.96 2.54
N ASN A 247 -22.96 -7.03 3.58
CA ASN A 247 -22.49 -6.93 4.95
C ASN A 247 -21.53 -8.08 5.32
N ALA A 248 -21.84 -9.30 4.89
CA ALA A 248 -20.94 -10.44 5.08
C ALA A 248 -19.60 -10.26 4.38
N ILE A 249 -19.59 -9.76 3.13
CA ILE A 249 -18.36 -9.46 2.38
C ILE A 249 -17.57 -8.35 3.08
N TYR A 250 -18.22 -7.26 3.45
CA TYR A 250 -17.60 -6.17 4.20
C TYR A 250 -16.92 -6.68 5.49
N ARG A 251 -17.64 -7.45 6.31
CA ARG A 251 -17.10 -8.02 7.56
C ARG A 251 -15.90 -8.96 7.29
N ARG A 252 -16.00 -9.79 6.28
CA ARG A 252 -14.93 -10.73 5.90
C ARG A 252 -13.66 -9.99 5.46
N GLU A 253 -13.78 -8.91 4.67
CA GLU A 253 -12.63 -8.19 4.11
C GLU A 253 -11.99 -7.21 5.11
N THR A 254 -12.76 -6.71 6.07
CA THR A 254 -12.30 -5.61 6.94
C THR A 254 -12.24 -5.96 8.42
N TYR A 255 -12.93 -7.01 8.84
CA TYR A 255 -13.18 -7.32 10.26
C TYR A 255 -13.67 -6.10 11.07
N ASP A 256 -14.27 -5.12 10.38
CA ASP A 256 -14.75 -3.87 10.96
C ASP A 256 -13.66 -2.94 11.52
N ASN A 257 -12.42 -3.11 11.08
CA ASN A 257 -11.28 -2.29 11.51
C ASN A 257 -11.16 -0.95 10.76
N TYR A 258 -11.93 -0.75 9.68
CA TYR A 258 -11.80 0.41 8.79
C TYR A 258 -13.07 1.27 8.82
N PRO A 259 -13.09 2.40 9.57
CA PRO A 259 -14.25 3.31 9.63
C PRO A 259 -14.73 3.78 8.25
N ALA A 260 -13.79 4.00 7.31
CA ALA A 260 -14.12 4.41 5.95
C ALA A 260 -14.94 3.37 5.19
N ALA A 261 -14.60 2.10 5.30
CA ALA A 261 -15.34 1.02 4.63
C ALA A 261 -16.75 0.84 5.21
N ARG A 262 -16.88 0.98 6.53
CA ARG A 262 -18.19 0.98 7.21
C ARG A 262 -19.04 2.15 6.75
N ALA A 263 -18.49 3.34 6.80
CA ALA A 263 -19.17 4.57 6.40
C ALA A 263 -19.60 4.56 4.92
N LEU A 264 -18.74 4.01 4.04
CA LEU A 264 -19.06 3.82 2.63
C LEU A 264 -20.31 2.96 2.45
N VAL A 265 -20.35 1.77 3.07
CA VAL A 265 -21.51 0.87 2.98
C VAL A 265 -22.78 1.52 3.53
N GLN A 266 -22.68 2.20 4.69
CA GLN A 266 -23.78 2.92 5.31
C GLN A 266 -24.28 4.09 4.44
N SER A 267 -23.34 4.86 3.86
CA SER A 267 -23.65 5.98 2.96
C SER A 267 -24.43 5.54 1.72
N VAL A 268 -24.02 4.42 1.10
CA VAL A 268 -24.75 3.85 -0.05
C VAL A 268 -26.12 3.32 0.39
N TYR A 269 -26.21 2.61 1.50
CA TYR A 269 -27.47 2.07 2.01
C TYR A 269 -28.50 3.17 2.27
N GLU A 270 -28.13 4.21 3.04
CA GLU A 270 -29.02 5.33 3.35
C GLU A 270 -29.30 6.18 2.09
N GLY A 271 -28.25 6.48 1.31
CA GLY A 271 -28.34 7.36 0.16
C GLY A 271 -29.23 6.82 -0.97
N LEU A 272 -29.26 5.51 -1.19
CA LEU A 272 -30.16 4.91 -2.22
C LEU A 272 -31.65 4.99 -1.87
N GLN A 273 -32.00 5.37 -0.64
CA GLN A 273 -33.37 5.57 -0.18
C GLN A 273 -33.85 7.01 -0.29
N LEU A 274 -32.97 7.93 -0.70
CA LEU A 274 -33.19 9.37 -0.67
C LEU A 274 -33.04 10.00 -2.06
N PRO A 275 -33.69 11.15 -2.31
CA PRO A 275 -33.38 11.98 -3.45
C PRO A 275 -31.90 12.38 -3.48
N MET A 276 -31.39 12.74 -4.67
CA MET A 276 -29.96 12.98 -4.90
C MET A 276 -29.35 13.98 -3.91
N ASP A 277 -29.98 15.12 -3.67
CA ASP A 277 -29.42 16.16 -2.79
C ASP A 277 -29.32 15.73 -1.33
N LEU A 278 -30.30 14.97 -0.83
CA LEU A 278 -30.25 14.40 0.52
C LEU A 278 -29.22 13.26 0.61
N ALA A 279 -29.08 12.44 -0.44
CA ALA A 279 -28.08 11.40 -0.50
C ALA A 279 -26.64 11.98 -0.47
N LEU A 280 -26.38 13.05 -1.21
CA LEU A 280 -25.11 13.78 -1.15
C LEU A 280 -24.83 14.36 0.25
N ARG A 281 -25.88 14.82 0.94
CA ARG A 281 -25.74 15.28 2.33
C ARG A 281 -25.40 14.14 3.30
N VAL A 282 -25.99 12.96 3.11
CA VAL A 282 -25.65 11.74 3.87
C VAL A 282 -24.21 11.36 3.62
N GLU A 283 -23.74 11.31 2.36
CA GLU A 283 -22.35 11.04 2.00
C GLU A 283 -21.39 12.01 2.71
N SER A 284 -21.67 13.34 2.62
CA SER A 284 -20.85 14.36 3.28
C SER A 284 -20.81 14.22 4.80
N ARG A 285 -21.90 13.79 5.44
CA ARG A 285 -21.95 13.54 6.89
C ARG A 285 -21.03 12.38 7.29
N TYR A 286 -21.09 11.28 6.57
CA TYR A 286 -20.20 10.14 6.81
C TYR A 286 -18.75 10.48 6.49
N PHE A 287 -18.50 11.22 5.41
CA PHE A 287 -17.15 11.66 5.04
C PHE A 287 -16.54 12.55 6.14
N ALA A 288 -17.27 13.55 6.62
CA ALA A 288 -16.83 14.42 7.71
C ALA A 288 -16.54 13.63 9.01
N HIS A 289 -17.26 12.56 9.28
CA HIS A 289 -17.00 11.68 10.42
C HIS A 289 -15.69 10.88 10.20
N VAL A 290 -15.51 10.28 9.03
CA VAL A 290 -14.35 9.43 8.71
C VAL A 290 -13.04 10.22 8.69
N VAL A 291 -13.01 11.41 8.06
CA VAL A 291 -11.80 12.24 7.99
C VAL A 291 -11.25 12.60 9.38
N ARG A 292 -12.11 12.67 10.39
CA ARG A 292 -11.72 12.95 11.78
C ARG A 292 -11.24 11.72 12.56
N SER A 293 -11.39 10.51 11.97
CA SER A 293 -10.98 9.29 12.67
C SER A 293 -9.46 9.19 12.78
N PRO A 294 -8.95 8.61 13.87
CA PRO A 294 -7.52 8.37 14.02
C PRO A 294 -6.97 7.43 12.95
N GLU A 295 -7.78 6.46 12.49
CA GLU A 295 -7.43 5.53 11.43
C GLU A 295 -7.21 6.24 10.09
N ALA A 296 -8.10 7.14 9.70
CA ALA A 296 -7.94 7.93 8.47
C ALA A 296 -6.67 8.79 8.54
N SER A 297 -6.45 9.50 9.66
CA SER A 297 -5.25 10.31 9.87
C SER A 297 -3.96 9.47 9.79
N ALA A 298 -3.95 8.30 10.40
CA ALA A 298 -2.81 7.39 10.40
C ALA A 298 -2.54 6.81 9.00
N MET A 299 -3.58 6.34 8.30
CA MET A 299 -3.47 5.80 6.93
C MET A 299 -3.03 6.86 5.92
N ILE A 300 -3.60 8.07 5.95
CA ILE A 300 -3.17 9.17 5.09
C ILE A 300 -1.69 9.48 5.31
N ARG A 301 -1.27 9.60 6.57
CA ARG A 301 0.11 9.90 6.91
C ARG A 301 1.07 8.84 6.37
N SER A 302 0.80 7.57 6.57
CA SER A 302 1.73 6.48 6.22
C SER A 302 1.59 6.03 4.76
N LEU A 303 0.37 5.68 4.31
CA LEU A 303 0.13 5.07 3.00
C LEU A 303 0.06 6.08 1.86
N PHE A 304 -0.04 7.38 2.18
CA PHE A 304 -0.05 8.41 1.16
C PHE A 304 1.16 9.33 1.28
N VAL A 305 1.28 10.10 2.37
CA VAL A 305 2.32 11.13 2.52
C VAL A 305 3.71 10.49 2.65
N SER A 306 3.90 9.65 3.67
CA SER A 306 5.22 9.04 3.95
C SER A 306 5.69 8.16 2.80
N MET A 307 4.79 7.36 2.22
CA MET A 307 5.12 6.51 1.06
C MET A 307 5.53 7.34 -0.17
N GLN A 308 4.86 8.47 -0.44
CA GLN A 308 5.29 9.36 -1.51
C GLN A 308 6.66 9.99 -1.25
N ASP A 309 6.92 10.44 -0.02
CA ASP A 309 8.22 11.01 0.35
C ASP A 309 9.35 10.00 0.14
N LEU A 310 9.16 8.77 0.59
CA LEU A 310 10.13 7.69 0.42
C LEU A 310 10.35 7.36 -1.05
N ASN A 311 9.28 7.26 -1.83
CA ASN A 311 9.34 7.00 -3.28
C ASN A 311 9.98 8.16 -4.07
N LYS A 312 9.87 9.40 -3.58
CA LYS A 312 10.58 10.56 -4.16
C LYS A 312 12.07 10.63 -3.75
N GLY A 313 12.52 9.73 -2.89
CA GLY A 313 13.91 9.63 -2.48
C GLY A 313 14.27 10.54 -1.28
N ALA A 314 13.38 10.66 -0.30
CA ALA A 314 13.61 11.46 0.92
C ALA A 314 14.93 11.09 1.65
N ARG A 315 15.36 9.83 1.53
CA ARG A 315 16.60 9.31 2.15
C ARG A 315 17.77 9.22 1.17
N ARG A 316 17.58 9.63 -0.09
CA ARG A 316 18.62 9.55 -1.10
C ARG A 316 19.67 10.64 -0.86
N PRO A 317 20.99 10.31 -0.81
CA PRO A 317 22.07 11.29 -0.79
C PRO A 317 22.00 12.26 -1.99
N ALA A 318 22.46 13.50 -1.79
CA ALA A 318 22.46 14.55 -2.81
C ALA A 318 23.59 14.31 -3.84
N LEU A 319 23.50 13.23 -4.60
CA LEU A 319 24.40 12.84 -5.66
C LEU A 319 23.65 12.83 -7.01
N PRO A 320 24.36 12.94 -8.16
CA PRO A 320 23.75 12.77 -9.47
C PRO A 320 22.98 11.44 -9.58
N PRO A 321 21.87 11.39 -10.35
CA PRO A 321 21.12 10.15 -10.52
C PRO A 321 21.98 9.04 -11.14
N THR A 322 21.91 7.85 -10.56
CA THR A 322 22.61 6.66 -11.09
C THR A 322 21.75 6.04 -12.19
N LYS A 323 22.29 5.95 -13.40
CA LYS A 323 21.62 5.28 -14.53
C LYS A 323 22.02 3.81 -14.54
N ILE A 324 21.13 2.95 -14.08
CA ILE A 324 21.31 1.50 -14.07
C ILE A 324 20.60 0.93 -15.30
N LYS A 325 21.36 0.32 -16.20
CA LYS A 325 20.84 -0.31 -17.44
C LYS A 325 20.97 -1.82 -17.42
N LYS A 326 22.02 -2.34 -16.78
CA LYS A 326 22.34 -3.77 -16.74
C LYS A 326 22.64 -4.20 -15.31
N VAL A 327 21.95 -5.22 -14.84
CA VAL A 327 22.06 -5.74 -13.47
C VAL A 327 22.52 -7.19 -13.49
N GLY A 328 23.56 -7.49 -12.74
CA GLY A 328 23.98 -8.86 -12.47
C GLY A 328 23.22 -9.43 -11.26
N VAL A 329 22.51 -10.52 -11.44
CA VAL A 329 21.85 -11.26 -10.35
C VAL A 329 22.59 -12.57 -10.15
N VAL A 330 23.22 -12.74 -8.99
CA VAL A 330 24.03 -13.93 -8.67
C VAL A 330 23.26 -14.85 -7.72
N GLY A 331 22.94 -16.04 -8.22
CA GLY A 331 22.00 -16.98 -7.63
C GLY A 331 20.67 -16.94 -8.39
N ALA A 332 20.40 -17.95 -9.23
CA ALA A 332 19.18 -18.06 -10.04
C ALA A 332 18.09 -18.91 -9.36
N GLY A 333 18.17 -19.04 -8.04
CA GLY A 333 17.11 -19.66 -7.22
C GLY A 333 15.83 -18.84 -7.25
N PHE A 334 14.84 -19.23 -6.43
CA PHE A 334 13.52 -18.58 -6.39
C PHE A 334 13.59 -17.06 -6.23
N MET A 335 14.44 -16.56 -5.30
CA MET A 335 14.58 -15.12 -5.08
C MET A 335 15.28 -14.43 -6.26
N GLY A 336 16.44 -14.94 -6.70
CA GLY A 336 17.20 -14.30 -7.78
C GLY A 336 16.46 -14.30 -9.11
N ALA A 337 15.79 -15.40 -9.47
CA ALA A 337 14.94 -15.45 -10.66
C ALA A 337 13.81 -14.41 -10.62
N SER A 338 13.17 -14.23 -9.46
CA SER A 338 12.11 -13.24 -9.27
C SER A 338 12.66 -11.79 -9.27
N ILE A 339 13.86 -11.56 -8.70
CA ILE A 339 14.57 -10.26 -8.78
C ILE A 339 14.91 -9.96 -10.24
N GLY A 340 15.45 -10.93 -10.99
CA GLY A 340 15.72 -10.78 -12.42
C GLY A 340 14.46 -10.45 -13.21
N TYR A 341 13.35 -11.11 -12.92
CA TYR A 341 12.05 -10.83 -13.55
C TYR A 341 11.60 -9.37 -13.37
N VAL A 342 11.55 -8.86 -12.13
CA VAL A 342 11.10 -7.48 -11.89
C VAL A 342 12.06 -6.44 -12.45
N THR A 343 13.35 -6.76 -12.50
CA THR A 343 14.38 -5.91 -13.11
C THR A 343 14.20 -5.82 -14.62
N ALA A 344 14.00 -6.96 -15.30
CA ALA A 344 13.75 -7.00 -16.74
C ALA A 344 12.39 -6.34 -17.10
N GLN A 345 11.37 -6.51 -16.25
CA GLN A 345 10.08 -5.86 -16.41
C GLN A 345 10.17 -4.32 -16.33
N ALA A 346 11.14 -3.81 -15.58
CA ALA A 346 11.43 -2.37 -15.50
C ALA A 346 12.23 -1.85 -16.71
N GLY A 347 12.59 -2.72 -17.65
CA GLY A 347 13.28 -2.37 -18.89
C GLY A 347 14.81 -2.43 -18.82
N MET A 348 15.37 -2.99 -17.75
CA MET A 348 16.82 -3.19 -17.59
C MET A 348 17.22 -4.58 -18.09
N ASP A 349 18.46 -4.70 -18.60
CA ASP A 349 19.03 -5.98 -18.97
C ASP A 349 19.54 -6.72 -17.72
N VAL A 350 19.40 -8.04 -17.69
CA VAL A 350 19.75 -8.89 -16.56
C VAL A 350 20.69 -9.99 -16.96
N VAL A 351 21.80 -10.11 -16.25
CA VAL A 351 22.68 -11.29 -16.29
C VAL A 351 22.34 -12.14 -15.07
N LEU A 352 21.71 -13.28 -15.29
CA LEU A 352 21.29 -14.21 -14.23
C LEU A 352 22.31 -15.34 -14.13
N ILE A 353 23.09 -15.34 -13.05
CA ILE A 353 24.19 -16.30 -12.81
C ILE A 353 23.77 -17.37 -11.81
N ASP A 354 24.17 -18.63 -12.08
CA ASP A 354 24.15 -19.68 -11.05
C ASP A 354 25.44 -20.55 -11.19
N ARG A 355 25.59 -21.54 -10.32
CA ARG A 355 26.74 -22.45 -10.24
C ARG A 355 26.98 -23.25 -11.53
N ASP A 356 25.91 -23.53 -12.27
CA ASP A 356 25.91 -24.26 -13.54
C ASP A 356 24.84 -23.72 -14.50
N GLN A 357 24.99 -24.02 -15.78
CA GLN A 357 24.08 -23.53 -16.83
C GLN A 357 22.63 -24.03 -16.61
N ALA A 358 22.46 -25.29 -16.22
CA ALA A 358 21.12 -25.84 -16.01
C ALA A 358 20.36 -25.12 -14.88
N SER A 359 21.05 -24.76 -13.80
CA SER A 359 20.49 -23.95 -12.71
C SER A 359 20.14 -22.54 -13.16
N ALA A 360 20.99 -21.88 -13.96
CA ALA A 360 20.72 -20.57 -14.52
C ALA A 360 19.50 -20.59 -15.48
N ASP A 361 19.44 -21.58 -16.36
CA ASP A 361 18.32 -21.77 -17.30
C ASP A 361 17.01 -22.05 -16.59
N LYS A 362 17.04 -22.85 -15.50
CA LYS A 362 15.87 -23.07 -14.64
C LYS A 362 15.35 -21.78 -14.03
N GLY A 363 16.26 -20.89 -13.59
CA GLY A 363 15.89 -19.55 -13.08
C GLY A 363 15.23 -18.70 -14.15
N LYS A 364 15.79 -18.67 -15.37
CA LYS A 364 15.18 -17.98 -16.52
C LYS A 364 13.81 -18.57 -16.87
N GLY A 365 13.66 -19.90 -16.84
CA GLY A 365 12.38 -20.58 -17.04
C GLY A 365 11.31 -20.22 -15.98
N HIS A 366 11.75 -19.94 -14.72
CA HIS A 366 10.84 -19.43 -13.70
C HIS A 366 10.31 -18.02 -14.06
N ALA A 367 11.18 -17.11 -14.52
CA ALA A 367 10.78 -15.78 -14.98
C ALA A 367 9.82 -15.88 -16.18
N GLU A 368 10.08 -16.79 -17.12
CA GLU A 368 9.21 -17.03 -18.27
C GLU A 368 7.81 -17.50 -17.86
N LYS A 369 7.72 -18.43 -16.90
CA LYS A 369 6.44 -18.87 -16.34
C LYS A 369 5.64 -17.72 -15.76
N MET A 370 6.30 -16.82 -15.03
CA MET A 370 5.63 -15.65 -14.41
C MET A 370 5.01 -14.73 -15.46
N ILE A 371 5.72 -14.41 -16.54
CA ILE A 371 5.17 -13.54 -17.60
C ILE A 371 4.11 -14.27 -18.42
N ALA A 372 4.27 -15.56 -18.72
CA ALA A 372 3.28 -16.36 -19.41
C ALA A 372 1.94 -16.40 -18.65
N GLU A 373 1.96 -16.49 -17.31
CA GLU A 373 0.75 -16.38 -16.50
C GLU A 373 0.07 -14.99 -16.62
N GLN A 374 0.84 -13.90 -16.77
CA GLN A 374 0.25 -12.57 -17.01
C GLN A 374 -0.39 -12.48 -18.39
N VAL A 375 0.23 -13.08 -19.43
CA VAL A 375 -0.35 -13.18 -20.78
C VAL A 375 -1.64 -13.97 -20.75
N ALA A 376 -1.65 -15.15 -20.13
CA ALA A 376 -2.85 -15.99 -20.00
C ALA A 376 -4.01 -15.29 -19.28
N ARG A 377 -3.70 -14.35 -18.38
CA ARG A 377 -4.71 -13.52 -17.66
C ARG A 377 -5.06 -12.22 -18.40
N GLY A 378 -4.57 -12.01 -19.61
CA GLY A 378 -4.80 -10.77 -20.39
C GLY A 378 -4.20 -9.51 -19.76
N ARG A 379 -3.15 -9.64 -18.93
CA ARG A 379 -2.47 -8.53 -18.26
C ARG A 379 -1.18 -8.12 -18.96
N ALA A 380 -0.68 -8.93 -19.88
CA ALA A 380 0.46 -8.67 -20.74
C ALA A 380 0.16 -9.27 -22.13
N SER A 381 0.88 -8.79 -23.15
CA SER A 381 0.83 -9.34 -24.52
C SER A 381 1.95 -10.36 -24.74
N GLU A 382 1.86 -11.13 -25.81
CA GLU A 382 2.94 -12.02 -26.24
C GLU A 382 4.21 -11.22 -26.61
N ALA A 383 4.05 -10.01 -27.18
CA ALA A 383 5.15 -9.11 -27.46
C ALA A 383 5.87 -8.67 -26.17
N ASP A 384 5.12 -8.37 -25.10
CA ASP A 384 5.70 -8.07 -23.78
C ASP A 384 6.50 -9.25 -23.22
N ARG A 385 5.99 -10.49 -23.41
CA ARG A 385 6.71 -11.71 -23.00
C ARG A 385 8.04 -11.86 -23.73
N LEU A 386 8.03 -11.75 -25.04
CA LEU A 386 9.24 -11.86 -25.85
C LEU A 386 10.25 -10.77 -25.50
N MET A 387 9.80 -9.53 -25.33
CA MET A 387 10.65 -8.40 -24.97
C MET A 387 11.27 -8.59 -23.56
N LEU A 388 10.49 -9.03 -22.58
CA LEU A 388 11.02 -9.28 -21.23
C LEU A 388 12.05 -10.39 -21.25
N MET A 389 11.77 -11.50 -21.94
CA MET A 389 12.67 -12.66 -21.98
C MET A 389 13.96 -12.40 -22.76
N SER A 390 13.96 -11.48 -23.74
CA SER A 390 15.17 -11.05 -24.46
C SER A 390 16.15 -10.27 -23.58
N ARG A 391 15.65 -9.65 -22.47
CA ARG A 391 16.48 -8.91 -21.52
C ARG A 391 17.18 -9.79 -20.49
N ILE A 392 16.82 -11.08 -20.37
CA ILE A 392 17.40 -11.98 -19.37
C ILE A 392 18.38 -12.93 -20.04
N THR A 393 19.67 -12.76 -19.75
CA THR A 393 20.75 -13.67 -20.15
C THR A 393 21.07 -14.58 -18.96
N ALA A 394 20.77 -15.88 -19.09
CA ALA A 394 21.12 -16.88 -18.09
C ALA A 394 22.46 -17.55 -18.45
N THR A 395 23.42 -17.59 -17.52
CA THR A 395 24.74 -18.16 -17.77
C THR A 395 25.43 -18.61 -16.48
N ALA A 396 26.38 -19.52 -16.59
CA ALA A 396 27.30 -19.88 -15.50
C ALA A 396 28.64 -19.11 -15.58
N ASP A 397 28.85 -18.35 -16.66
CA ASP A 397 30.08 -17.57 -16.86
C ASP A 397 30.00 -16.22 -16.13
N TYR A 398 30.77 -16.08 -15.07
CA TYR A 398 30.84 -14.84 -14.27
C TYR A 398 31.42 -13.63 -15.08
N ASN A 399 32.17 -13.86 -16.16
CA ASN A 399 32.70 -12.76 -17.00
C ASN A 399 31.58 -11.93 -17.63
N ALA A 400 30.39 -12.49 -17.77
CA ALA A 400 29.21 -11.75 -18.24
C ALA A 400 28.78 -10.59 -17.30
N LEU A 401 29.29 -10.56 -16.05
CA LEU A 401 29.04 -9.49 -15.08
C LEU A 401 29.89 -8.23 -15.30
N LYS A 402 30.92 -8.29 -16.16
CA LYS A 402 31.93 -7.22 -16.36
C LYS A 402 31.28 -5.85 -16.62
N ASP A 403 30.23 -5.82 -17.43
CA ASP A 403 29.58 -4.57 -17.86
C ASP A 403 28.26 -4.30 -17.09
N CYS A 404 28.06 -4.92 -15.93
CA CYS A 404 26.91 -4.63 -15.07
C CYS A 404 27.14 -3.34 -14.29
N ASP A 405 26.06 -2.56 -14.13
CA ASP A 405 26.04 -1.31 -13.35
C ASP A 405 25.81 -1.57 -11.86
N LEU A 406 25.16 -2.68 -11.52
CA LEU A 406 24.81 -3.11 -10.17
C LEU A 406 24.83 -4.65 -10.08
N ILE A 407 25.30 -5.18 -8.97
CA ILE A 407 25.18 -6.61 -8.64
C ILE A 407 24.17 -6.80 -7.51
N VAL A 408 23.31 -7.80 -7.62
CA VAL A 408 22.41 -8.28 -6.54
C VAL A 408 22.71 -9.75 -6.30
N GLU A 409 23.31 -10.05 -5.15
CA GLU A 409 23.63 -11.41 -4.74
C GLU A 409 22.41 -12.02 -4.00
N ALA A 410 21.95 -13.17 -4.46
CA ALA A 410 20.82 -13.94 -3.92
C ALA A 410 21.14 -15.44 -3.85
N VAL A 411 22.38 -15.79 -3.52
CA VAL A 411 22.83 -17.18 -3.31
C VAL A 411 22.33 -17.70 -1.96
N PHE A 412 22.63 -18.98 -1.69
CA PHE A 412 22.19 -19.64 -0.45
C PHE A 412 22.65 -18.86 0.80
N GLU A 413 21.77 -18.81 1.84
CA GLU A 413 21.97 -18.05 3.07
C GLU A 413 23.02 -18.74 3.99
N ASP A 414 24.28 -18.68 3.55
CA ASP A 414 25.44 -19.22 4.26
C ASP A 414 26.63 -18.27 4.09
N ARG A 415 27.35 -17.98 5.19
CA ARG A 415 28.47 -17.03 5.20
C ARG A 415 29.61 -17.42 4.24
N LYS A 416 29.94 -18.72 4.18
CA LYS A 416 31.06 -19.21 3.33
C LYS A 416 30.68 -19.08 1.85
N VAL A 417 29.46 -19.52 1.49
CA VAL A 417 28.95 -19.41 0.11
C VAL A 417 28.92 -17.96 -0.36
N LYS A 418 28.44 -17.05 0.50
CA LYS A 418 28.41 -15.60 0.18
C LYS A 418 29.82 -15.02 0.06
N ALA A 419 30.74 -15.34 0.97
CA ALA A 419 32.14 -14.89 0.90
C ALA A 419 32.84 -15.37 -0.38
N GLU A 420 32.66 -16.64 -0.77
CA GLU A 420 33.18 -17.18 -2.04
C GLU A 420 32.58 -16.47 -3.24
N THR A 421 31.29 -16.17 -3.21
CA THR A 421 30.60 -15.43 -4.27
C THR A 421 31.17 -14.02 -4.40
N VAL A 422 31.33 -13.30 -3.29
CA VAL A 422 31.91 -11.96 -3.24
C VAL A 422 33.30 -11.98 -3.86
N LYS A 423 34.17 -12.93 -3.47
CA LYS A 423 35.53 -13.06 -4.00
C LYS A 423 35.57 -13.31 -5.50
N LYS A 424 34.67 -14.12 -6.04
CA LYS A 424 34.57 -14.38 -7.48
C LYS A 424 34.13 -13.14 -8.29
N VAL A 425 33.17 -12.39 -7.75
CA VAL A 425 32.56 -11.28 -8.50
C VAL A 425 33.41 -10.01 -8.47
N GLN A 426 34.03 -9.69 -7.32
CA GLN A 426 34.75 -8.42 -7.13
C GLN A 426 35.92 -8.18 -8.08
N ASP A 427 36.54 -9.23 -8.63
CA ASP A 427 37.65 -9.16 -9.55
C ASP A 427 37.22 -8.95 -11.01
N ILE A 428 35.92 -9.12 -11.29
CA ILE A 428 35.33 -9.08 -12.63
C ILE A 428 34.63 -7.73 -12.86
N ILE A 429 33.90 -7.24 -11.83
CA ILE A 429 33.08 -6.03 -11.94
C ILE A 429 33.92 -4.76 -11.95
N GLY A 430 33.40 -3.72 -12.61
CA GLY A 430 34.08 -2.41 -12.68
C GLY A 430 34.29 -1.74 -11.31
N PRO A 431 35.26 -0.80 -11.22
CA PRO A 431 35.65 -0.18 -9.94
C PRO A 431 34.54 0.66 -9.26
N ASN A 432 33.50 1.04 -9.97
CA ASN A 432 32.38 1.83 -9.43
C ASN A 432 31.10 1.04 -9.25
N VAL A 433 31.10 -0.26 -9.52
CA VAL A 433 29.91 -1.10 -9.41
C VAL A 433 29.58 -1.37 -7.94
N VAL A 434 28.32 -1.18 -7.58
CA VAL A 434 27.82 -1.46 -6.24
C VAL A 434 27.45 -2.94 -6.12
N PHE A 435 27.85 -3.57 -5.02
CA PHE A 435 27.52 -4.95 -4.70
C PHE A 435 26.45 -4.98 -3.61
N GLY A 436 25.25 -5.42 -3.97
CA GLY A 436 24.11 -5.59 -3.08
C GLY A 436 23.93 -7.05 -2.66
N SER A 437 23.75 -7.32 -1.37
CA SER A 437 23.38 -8.66 -0.88
C SER A 437 21.92 -8.71 -0.49
N ASN A 438 21.19 -9.74 -0.96
CA ASN A 438 19.79 -10.01 -0.60
C ASN A 438 19.67 -10.89 0.65
N THR A 439 20.67 -10.92 1.52
CA THR A 439 20.58 -11.63 2.79
C THR A 439 19.40 -11.13 3.64
N SER A 440 18.77 -12.01 4.39
CA SER A 440 17.66 -11.68 5.31
C SER A 440 18.10 -11.57 6.77
N THR A 441 19.26 -12.16 7.14
CA THR A 441 19.65 -12.29 8.55
C THR A 441 21.12 -12.01 8.84
N LEU A 442 22.00 -12.18 7.85
CA LEU A 442 23.44 -12.02 8.04
C LEU A 442 23.82 -10.53 8.05
N PRO A 443 24.55 -10.05 9.08
CA PRO A 443 24.94 -8.64 9.14
C PRO A 443 25.75 -8.20 7.92
N ILE A 444 25.32 -7.13 7.29
CA ILE A 444 25.95 -6.55 6.09
C ILE A 444 27.40 -6.14 6.35
N SER A 445 27.69 -5.57 7.52
CA SER A 445 29.04 -5.17 7.89
C SER A 445 30.03 -6.34 7.86
N SER A 446 29.59 -7.54 8.31
CA SER A 446 30.44 -8.72 8.32
C SER A 446 30.62 -9.33 6.93
N LEU A 447 29.64 -9.22 6.04
CA LEU A 447 29.77 -9.66 4.65
C LEU A 447 30.65 -8.70 3.83
N ALA A 448 30.58 -7.41 4.15
CA ALA A 448 31.38 -6.37 3.50
C ALA A 448 32.90 -6.49 3.76
N GLU A 449 33.31 -7.19 4.83
CA GLU A 449 34.73 -7.45 5.13
C GLU A 449 35.42 -8.31 4.04
N GLU A 450 34.64 -9.12 3.32
CA GLU A 450 35.12 -9.95 2.23
C GLU A 450 35.22 -9.19 0.88
N PHE A 451 34.72 -7.95 0.82
CA PHE A 451 34.72 -7.12 -0.39
C PHE A 451 35.85 -6.08 -0.35
N LYS A 452 36.58 -5.93 -1.46
CA LYS A 452 37.76 -5.04 -1.54
C LYS A 452 37.48 -3.59 -1.17
N ASP A 453 36.28 -3.09 -1.55
CA ASP A 453 35.85 -1.74 -1.22
C ASP A 453 34.49 -1.78 -0.46
N PRO A 454 34.51 -1.91 0.87
CA PRO A 454 33.31 -1.98 1.69
C PRO A 454 32.37 -0.77 1.54
N ALA A 455 32.86 0.38 1.02
CA ALA A 455 31.99 1.54 0.77
C ALA A 455 31.00 1.30 -0.38
N ARG A 456 31.26 0.33 -1.24
CA ARG A 456 30.37 -0.08 -2.35
C ARG A 456 29.55 -1.33 -2.02
N PHE A 457 29.63 -1.83 -0.79
CA PHE A 457 28.84 -2.98 -0.34
C PHE A 457 27.61 -2.52 0.45
N ILE A 458 26.42 -3.08 0.12
CA ILE A 458 25.15 -2.67 0.70
C ILE A 458 24.18 -3.87 0.77
N GLY A 459 23.23 -3.84 1.71
CA GLY A 459 22.10 -4.79 1.71
C GLY A 459 20.98 -4.30 0.80
N ILE A 460 20.43 -5.19 -0.03
CA ILE A 460 19.23 -4.96 -0.85
C ILE A 460 18.28 -6.13 -0.63
N HIS A 461 17.53 -6.08 0.46
CA HIS A 461 16.70 -7.18 0.92
C HIS A 461 15.30 -7.11 0.31
N PHE A 462 15.00 -8.07 -0.56
CA PHE A 462 13.69 -8.28 -1.16
C PHE A 462 12.85 -9.28 -0.35
N PHE A 463 11.54 -9.14 -0.47
CA PHE A 463 10.56 -10.00 0.20
C PHE A 463 9.88 -10.93 -0.79
N SER A 464 9.60 -12.17 -0.36
CA SER A 464 8.91 -13.17 -1.16
C SER A 464 7.38 -13.06 -1.04
N PRO A 465 6.63 -13.16 -2.16
CA PRO A 465 7.05 -13.21 -3.56
C PRO A 465 7.47 -11.83 -4.09
N VAL A 466 8.64 -11.75 -4.73
CA VAL A 466 9.26 -10.47 -5.14
C VAL A 466 8.34 -9.63 -6.03
N GLU A 467 7.61 -10.26 -6.95
CA GLU A 467 6.73 -9.56 -7.88
C GLU A 467 5.48 -8.95 -7.22
N LYS A 468 5.15 -9.38 -6.00
CA LYS A 468 3.97 -8.89 -5.26
C LYS A 468 4.34 -7.96 -4.11
N MET A 469 5.49 -8.20 -3.49
CA MET A 469 5.95 -7.42 -2.35
C MET A 469 6.54 -6.08 -2.80
N MET A 470 5.96 -4.99 -2.32
CA MET A 470 6.34 -3.65 -2.76
C MET A 470 7.53 -3.08 -2.00
N LEU A 471 7.87 -3.62 -0.83
CA LEU A 471 8.98 -3.15 -0.02
C LEU A 471 10.32 -3.72 -0.50
N VAL A 472 11.37 -2.89 -0.43
CA VAL A 472 12.76 -3.32 -0.41
C VAL A 472 13.46 -2.63 0.76
N GLU A 473 14.12 -3.39 1.60
CA GLU A 473 14.87 -2.90 2.75
C GLU A 473 16.33 -2.70 2.33
N ILE A 474 16.81 -1.46 2.41
CA ILE A 474 18.18 -1.07 2.10
C ILE A 474 18.96 -1.01 3.41
N ILE A 475 19.95 -1.88 3.57
CA ILE A 475 20.68 -2.05 4.81
C ILE A 475 22.07 -1.44 4.71
N LEU A 476 22.37 -0.48 5.58
CA LEU A 476 23.66 0.21 5.62
C LEU A 476 24.61 -0.54 6.54
N GLY A 477 25.66 -1.14 5.96
CA GLY A 477 26.80 -1.59 6.74
C GLY A 477 27.60 -0.42 7.31
N LYS A 478 28.46 -0.68 8.29
CA LYS A 478 29.26 0.36 8.97
C LYS A 478 30.12 1.22 8.04
N LYS A 479 30.51 0.69 6.88
CA LYS A 479 31.38 1.38 5.90
C LYS A 479 30.65 1.68 4.57
N THR A 480 29.37 1.38 4.45
CA THR A 480 28.58 1.67 3.24
C THR A 480 28.60 3.17 2.93
N GLY A 481 29.03 3.54 1.73
CA GLY A 481 29.16 4.93 1.30
C GLY A 481 27.91 5.46 0.60
N ASP A 482 27.82 6.80 0.50
CA ASP A 482 26.69 7.50 -0.10
C ASP A 482 26.41 7.10 -1.56
N ALA A 483 27.44 6.77 -2.34
CA ALA A 483 27.29 6.31 -3.70
C ALA A 483 26.54 4.97 -3.80
N ALA A 484 26.81 4.04 -2.87
CA ALA A 484 26.09 2.78 -2.78
C ALA A 484 24.63 2.99 -2.37
N ILE A 485 24.38 3.88 -1.42
CA ILE A 485 23.03 4.24 -0.96
C ILE A 485 22.23 4.84 -2.12
N ALA A 486 22.83 5.81 -2.86
CA ALA A 486 22.16 6.46 -3.98
C ALA A 486 21.83 5.46 -5.11
N ALA A 487 22.78 4.60 -5.48
CA ALA A 487 22.58 3.58 -6.51
C ALA A 487 21.50 2.56 -6.13
N ALA A 488 21.52 2.05 -4.89
CA ALA A 488 20.50 1.12 -4.40
C ALA A 488 19.09 1.74 -4.40
N LEU A 489 18.95 2.99 -3.94
CA LEU A 489 17.68 3.71 -3.94
C LEU A 489 17.18 4.01 -5.36
N ASP A 490 18.07 4.40 -6.28
CA ASP A 490 17.72 4.63 -7.68
C ASP A 490 17.25 3.33 -8.35
N TYR A 491 17.93 2.21 -8.10
CA TYR A 491 17.52 0.88 -8.57
C TYR A 491 16.13 0.50 -8.07
N VAL A 492 15.89 0.59 -6.76
CA VAL A 492 14.60 0.22 -6.16
C VAL A 492 13.45 1.05 -6.72
N ARG A 493 13.69 2.36 -6.96
CA ARG A 493 12.70 3.23 -7.61
C ARG A 493 12.47 2.85 -9.08
N ALA A 494 13.54 2.52 -9.83
CA ALA A 494 13.41 2.10 -11.22
C ALA A 494 12.56 0.83 -11.38
N ILE A 495 12.68 -0.13 -10.47
CA ILE A 495 11.82 -1.33 -10.44
C ILE A 495 10.46 -1.08 -9.77
N ARG A 496 10.10 0.19 -9.50
CA ARG A 496 8.81 0.63 -8.95
C ARG A 496 8.46 0.02 -7.60
N LYS A 497 9.45 -0.18 -6.73
CA LYS A 497 9.28 -0.60 -5.35
C LYS A 497 9.55 0.54 -4.39
N THR A 498 9.04 0.41 -3.17
CA THR A 498 9.23 1.41 -2.11
C THR A 498 10.42 1.02 -1.24
N PRO A 499 11.47 1.84 -1.17
CA PRO A 499 12.61 1.59 -0.31
C PRO A 499 12.37 2.09 1.11
N ILE A 500 12.93 1.37 2.10
CA ILE A 500 13.25 1.90 3.41
C ILE A 500 14.75 1.74 3.66
N VAL A 501 15.35 2.64 4.43
CA VAL A 501 16.78 2.62 4.75
C VAL A 501 16.96 2.30 6.23
N VAL A 502 17.66 1.23 6.53
CA VAL A 502 17.91 0.77 7.91
C VAL A 502 19.39 0.55 8.15
N ASN A 503 19.82 0.71 9.41
CA ASN A 503 21.18 0.37 9.79
C ASN A 503 21.33 -1.13 10.06
N ASP A 504 22.53 -1.62 9.86
CA ASP A 504 22.87 -3.03 10.01
C ASP A 504 22.62 -3.52 11.45
N SER A 505 21.93 -4.63 11.55
CA SER A 505 21.73 -5.40 12.77
C SER A 505 21.37 -6.85 12.42
N ARG A 506 21.42 -7.77 13.39
CA ARG A 506 20.95 -9.14 13.14
C ARG A 506 19.44 -9.15 12.86
N GLY A 507 19.06 -9.59 11.65
CA GLY A 507 17.66 -9.64 11.20
C GLY A 507 17.08 -8.26 10.88
N PHE A 508 17.92 -7.23 10.79
CA PHE A 508 17.57 -5.86 10.41
C PHE A 508 16.32 -5.33 11.13
N TYR A 509 15.40 -4.69 10.43
CA TYR A 509 14.14 -4.24 11.01
C TYR A 509 13.02 -5.27 10.82
N THR A 510 12.74 -5.63 9.57
CA THR A 510 11.53 -6.39 9.24
C THR A 510 11.57 -7.82 9.79
N SER A 511 12.70 -8.52 9.66
CA SER A 511 12.86 -9.88 10.17
C SER A 511 12.82 -9.93 11.71
N ARG A 512 13.33 -8.90 12.41
CA ARG A 512 13.24 -8.81 13.88
C ARG A 512 11.78 -8.74 14.34
N VAL A 513 11.00 -7.86 13.73
CA VAL A 513 9.59 -7.65 14.10
C VAL A 513 8.74 -8.88 13.77
N VAL A 514 8.96 -9.48 12.60
CA VAL A 514 8.28 -10.74 12.22
C VAL A 514 8.61 -11.87 13.20
N THR A 515 9.89 -12.01 13.58
CA THR A 515 10.31 -13.02 14.55
C THR A 515 9.62 -12.82 15.91
N ALA A 516 9.43 -11.57 16.35
CA ALA A 516 8.70 -11.28 17.59
C ALA A 516 7.22 -11.73 17.50
N TYR A 517 6.56 -11.49 16.35
CA TYR A 517 5.18 -11.95 16.09
C TYR A 517 5.06 -13.47 16.10
N LEU A 518 5.97 -14.17 15.39
CA LEU A 518 5.99 -15.63 15.34
C LEU A 518 6.22 -16.22 16.73
N ARG A 519 7.22 -15.70 17.46
CA ARG A 519 7.54 -16.13 18.83
C ARG A 519 6.33 -15.98 19.75
N GLU A 520 5.63 -14.85 19.69
CA GLU A 520 4.48 -14.64 20.55
C GLU A 520 3.33 -15.61 20.23
N GLY A 521 3.11 -15.92 18.95
CA GLY A 521 2.16 -16.98 18.54
C GLY A 521 2.53 -18.36 19.06
N HIS A 522 3.83 -18.71 19.04
CA HIS A 522 4.35 -19.97 19.59
C HIS A 522 4.14 -20.06 21.10
N LEU A 523 4.45 -18.97 21.82
CA LEU A 523 4.30 -18.94 23.27
C LEU A 523 2.82 -19.02 23.70
N MET A 524 1.93 -18.32 23.01
CA MET A 524 0.49 -18.42 23.22
C MET A 524 -0.02 -19.86 23.02
N LEU A 525 0.46 -20.55 21.97
CA LEU A 525 0.12 -21.95 21.72
C LEU A 525 0.56 -22.83 22.89
N MET A 526 1.80 -22.64 23.35
CA MET A 526 2.37 -23.42 24.47
C MET A 526 1.75 -23.07 25.83
N GLU A 527 1.19 -21.87 25.99
CA GLU A 527 0.40 -21.44 27.15
C GLU A 527 -0.99 -22.08 27.21
N GLY A 528 -1.42 -22.74 26.11
CA GLY A 528 -2.67 -23.48 26.04
C GLY A 528 -3.82 -22.73 25.35
N ILE A 529 -3.53 -21.62 24.68
CA ILE A 529 -4.52 -20.91 23.86
C ILE A 529 -4.77 -21.73 22.59
N PRO A 530 -6.03 -21.98 22.19
CA PRO A 530 -6.33 -22.73 20.98
C PRO A 530 -5.69 -22.11 19.73
N ALA A 531 -5.04 -22.93 18.92
CA ALA A 531 -4.35 -22.50 17.70
C ALA A 531 -5.29 -21.72 16.74
N ALA A 532 -6.55 -22.18 16.60
CA ALA A 532 -7.54 -21.48 15.78
C ALA A 532 -7.86 -20.08 16.30
N MET A 533 -7.88 -19.87 17.61
CA MET A 533 -8.12 -18.57 18.23
C MET A 533 -6.93 -17.61 17.95
N ILE A 534 -5.69 -18.08 18.13
CA ILE A 534 -4.48 -17.30 17.82
C ILE A 534 -4.50 -16.82 16.36
N GLU A 535 -4.76 -17.74 15.43
CA GLU A 535 -4.80 -17.46 13.99
C GLU A 535 -5.92 -16.49 13.59
N ASN A 536 -7.13 -16.73 14.11
CA ASN A 536 -8.27 -15.90 13.76
C ASN A 536 -8.16 -14.50 14.35
N ILE A 537 -7.73 -14.37 15.61
CA ILE A 537 -7.55 -13.05 16.23
C ILE A 537 -6.41 -12.29 15.56
N GLY A 538 -5.33 -12.95 15.13
CA GLY A 538 -4.30 -12.33 14.31
C GLY A 538 -4.89 -11.66 13.06
N LYS A 539 -5.70 -12.39 12.28
CA LYS A 539 -6.40 -11.84 11.10
C LYS A 539 -7.43 -10.77 11.47
N MET A 540 -8.24 -11.02 12.49
CA MET A 540 -9.23 -10.04 12.96
C MET A 540 -8.60 -8.75 13.49
N SER A 541 -7.34 -8.79 13.89
CA SER A 541 -6.56 -7.62 14.28
C SER A 541 -6.01 -6.81 13.10
N GLY A 542 -6.26 -7.25 11.86
CA GLY A 542 -5.83 -6.58 10.63
C GLY A 542 -4.55 -7.15 10.01
N MET A 543 -3.98 -8.23 10.57
CA MET A 543 -2.86 -8.94 9.94
C MET A 543 -3.35 -9.80 8.77
N PRO A 544 -2.60 -9.90 7.66
CA PRO A 544 -3.02 -10.71 6.51
C PRO A 544 -3.09 -12.21 6.83
N VAL A 545 -2.26 -12.67 7.75
CA VAL A 545 -2.19 -14.05 8.21
C VAL A 545 -1.88 -14.11 9.71
N GLY A 546 -2.33 -15.17 10.37
CA GLY A 546 -1.95 -15.43 11.75
C GLY A 546 -0.50 -15.91 11.88
N PRO A 547 0.09 -15.89 13.09
CA PRO A 547 1.51 -16.15 13.31
C PRO A 547 1.92 -17.58 12.95
N LEU A 548 1.08 -18.58 13.19
CA LEU A 548 1.40 -19.98 12.89
C LEU A 548 1.39 -20.23 11.38
N SER A 549 0.41 -19.67 10.68
CA SER A 549 0.35 -19.72 9.21
C SER A 549 1.54 -18.99 8.58
N LEU A 550 1.94 -17.85 9.12
CA LEU A 550 3.09 -17.09 8.63
C LEU A 550 4.39 -17.90 8.83
N ASN A 551 4.54 -18.59 9.95
CA ASN A 551 5.71 -19.45 10.17
C ASN A 551 5.80 -20.59 9.15
N ASP A 552 4.68 -21.19 8.78
CA ASP A 552 4.65 -22.21 7.73
C ASP A 552 5.09 -21.69 6.36
N GLU A 553 4.71 -20.46 6.02
CA GLU A 553 5.12 -19.79 4.75
C GLU A 553 6.63 -19.47 4.75
N VAL A 554 7.17 -19.00 5.88
CA VAL A 554 8.60 -18.69 6.04
C VAL A 554 9.44 -19.98 6.11
N GLY A 555 8.88 -21.03 6.70
CA GLY A 555 9.54 -22.33 6.95
C GLY A 555 9.88 -22.52 8.42
N VAL A 556 9.28 -23.52 9.04
CA VAL A 556 9.47 -23.83 10.47
C VAL A 556 10.93 -24.23 10.76
N ASP A 557 11.58 -24.95 9.84
CA ASP A 557 12.99 -25.33 9.94
C ASP A 557 13.95 -24.13 9.82
N LEU A 558 13.60 -23.11 9.02
CA LEU A 558 14.37 -21.87 8.97
C LEU A 558 14.32 -21.15 10.32
N GLY A 559 13.13 -21.09 10.94
CA GLY A 559 12.96 -20.57 12.29
C GLY A 559 13.85 -21.25 13.32
N LEU A 560 13.91 -22.59 13.28
CA LEU A 560 14.79 -23.37 14.16
C LEU A 560 16.29 -23.12 13.89
N LYS A 561 16.69 -23.02 12.62
CA LYS A 561 18.08 -22.69 12.23
C LYS A 561 18.50 -21.30 12.74
N ILE A 562 17.66 -20.29 12.55
CA ILE A 562 17.92 -18.92 13.04
C ILE A 562 18.05 -18.93 14.57
N LEU A 563 17.18 -19.64 15.27
CA LEU A 563 17.19 -19.73 16.72
C LEU A 563 18.48 -20.40 17.23
N LYS A 564 18.89 -21.55 16.62
CA LYS A 564 20.15 -22.22 16.96
C LYS A 564 21.38 -21.35 16.68
N ALA A 565 21.41 -20.63 15.56
CA ALA A 565 22.48 -19.70 15.23
C ALA A 565 22.52 -18.53 16.22
N THR A 566 21.37 -18.01 16.66
CA THR A 566 21.28 -16.96 17.68
C THR A 566 21.81 -17.44 19.03
N GLU A 567 21.46 -18.67 19.42
CA GLU A 567 21.98 -19.28 20.66
C GLU A 567 23.49 -19.46 20.61
N ALA A 568 24.03 -19.91 19.50
CA ALA A 568 25.46 -20.12 19.31
C ALA A 568 26.26 -18.79 19.37
N ASP A 569 25.71 -17.72 18.78
CA ASP A 569 26.38 -16.42 18.70
C ASP A 569 26.22 -15.58 19.98
N LEU A 570 25.06 -15.65 20.65
CA LEU A 570 24.69 -14.73 21.75
C LEU A 570 24.43 -15.46 23.09
N GLY A 571 24.50 -16.79 23.10
CA GLY A 571 24.28 -17.62 24.29
C GLY A 571 22.80 -17.96 24.55
N ALA A 572 22.58 -18.89 25.47
CA ALA A 572 21.26 -19.45 25.77
C ALA A 572 20.23 -18.43 26.29
N LYS A 573 20.68 -17.31 26.88
CA LYS A 573 19.79 -16.25 27.38
C LYS A 573 19.14 -15.43 26.24
N ALA A 574 19.69 -15.51 25.03
CA ALA A 574 19.17 -14.76 23.87
C ALA A 574 17.95 -15.43 23.22
N ILE A 575 17.61 -16.63 23.63
CA ILE A 575 16.50 -17.41 23.06
C ILE A 575 15.48 -17.80 24.14
N ASP A 576 14.23 -18.01 23.69
CA ASP A 576 13.19 -18.54 24.57
C ASP A 576 13.21 -20.07 24.54
N PRO A 577 13.40 -20.75 25.71
CA PRO A 577 13.48 -22.21 25.76
C PRO A 577 12.18 -22.91 25.40
N THR A 578 11.02 -22.29 25.63
CA THR A 578 9.69 -22.83 25.27
C THR A 578 9.53 -22.84 23.75
N GLN A 579 9.90 -21.73 23.09
CA GLN A 579 9.91 -21.64 21.63
C GLN A 579 10.86 -22.67 21.02
N LYS A 580 12.09 -22.81 21.57
CA LYS A 580 13.08 -23.81 21.12
C LYS A 580 12.52 -25.22 21.19
N THR A 581 11.90 -25.57 22.31
CA THR A 581 11.27 -26.87 22.51
C THR A 581 10.19 -27.14 21.46
N LEU A 582 9.30 -26.19 21.22
CA LEU A 582 8.25 -26.33 20.20
C LEU A 582 8.83 -26.56 18.80
N LEU A 583 9.81 -25.75 18.39
CA LEU A 583 10.41 -25.88 17.06
C LEU A 583 11.18 -27.18 16.87
N ILE A 584 11.86 -27.69 17.91
CA ILE A 584 12.50 -29.00 17.87
C ILE A 584 11.45 -30.14 17.72
N GLU A 585 10.34 -30.06 18.47
CA GLU A 585 9.25 -31.04 18.34
C GLU A 585 8.66 -31.04 16.93
N MET A 586 8.44 -29.87 16.36
CA MET A 586 7.88 -29.74 15.00
C MET A 586 8.85 -30.25 13.94
N VAL A 587 10.10 -29.77 13.95
CA VAL A 587 11.07 -29.98 12.86
C VAL A 587 11.78 -31.34 12.99
N GLU A 588 12.44 -31.58 14.14
CA GLU A 588 13.35 -32.72 14.28
C GLU A 588 12.62 -34.02 14.61
N LYS A 589 11.57 -33.95 15.44
CA LYS A 589 10.87 -35.19 15.85
C LYS A 589 9.69 -35.53 14.93
N ARG A 590 9.03 -34.54 14.31
CA ARG A 590 7.80 -34.75 13.51
C ARG A 590 7.96 -34.43 12.04
N GLY A 591 9.11 -33.89 11.59
CA GLY A 591 9.40 -33.58 10.19
C GLY A 591 8.47 -32.54 9.58
N ARG A 592 7.92 -31.66 10.43
CA ARG A 592 6.94 -30.61 9.99
C ARG A 592 7.68 -29.32 9.68
N LEU A 593 8.02 -29.13 8.40
CA LEU A 593 8.90 -28.05 7.94
C LEU A 593 8.15 -26.81 7.42
N GLY A 594 6.83 -26.86 7.40
CA GLY A 594 5.96 -25.82 6.87
C GLY A 594 5.39 -26.15 5.50
N ARG A 595 4.98 -25.10 4.77
CA ARG A 595 4.31 -25.25 3.46
C ARG A 595 5.15 -26.02 2.44
N LYS A 596 6.48 -25.87 2.47
CA LYS A 596 7.40 -26.46 1.49
C LYS A 596 7.36 -28.00 1.41
N ASN A 597 7.01 -28.67 2.51
CA ASN A 597 6.82 -30.12 2.52
C ASN A 597 5.36 -30.53 2.81
N GLY A 598 4.43 -29.59 2.76
CA GLY A 598 3.00 -29.81 2.98
C GLY A 598 2.60 -30.02 4.44
N LYS A 599 3.52 -29.93 5.40
CA LYS A 599 3.34 -30.23 6.81
C LYS A 599 4.02 -29.17 7.70
N GLY A 600 3.26 -28.35 8.37
CA GLY A 600 3.71 -27.33 9.31
C GLY A 600 2.79 -27.28 10.53
N PHE A 601 2.48 -26.10 11.01
CA PHE A 601 1.36 -25.86 11.94
C PHE A 601 0.02 -26.18 11.29
N TYR A 602 0.02 -26.17 9.95
CA TYR A 602 -1.08 -26.63 9.11
C TYR A 602 -0.67 -27.86 8.32
N ASP A 603 -1.67 -28.63 7.90
CA ASP A 603 -1.58 -29.61 6.83
C ASP A 603 -2.04 -28.97 5.52
N TYR A 604 -1.32 -29.20 4.43
CA TYR A 604 -1.53 -28.60 3.11
C TYR A 604 -1.89 -29.69 2.08
N PRO A 605 -3.14 -30.19 2.06
CA PRO A 605 -3.54 -31.20 1.08
C PRO A 605 -3.61 -30.57 -0.32
N GLU A 606 -3.23 -31.31 -1.37
CA GLU A 606 -3.15 -30.80 -2.75
C GLU A 606 -4.48 -30.26 -3.30
N LYS A 607 -5.60 -30.89 -2.91
CA LYS A 607 -6.93 -30.61 -3.49
C LYS A 607 -7.94 -30.07 -2.47
N ALA A 608 -7.51 -29.64 -1.30
CA ALA A 608 -8.39 -29.10 -0.28
C ALA A 608 -7.76 -27.90 0.44
N PRO A 609 -8.57 -27.04 1.10
CA PRO A 609 -8.04 -25.96 1.93
C PRO A 609 -7.12 -26.49 3.04
N LYS A 610 -6.08 -25.72 3.37
CA LYS A 610 -5.21 -26.02 4.51
C LYS A 610 -6.01 -26.11 5.81
N LYS A 611 -5.60 -26.99 6.71
CA LYS A 611 -6.23 -27.20 8.02
C LYS A 611 -5.17 -27.16 9.11
N LEU A 612 -5.51 -26.56 10.26
CA LEU A 612 -4.65 -26.67 11.44
C LEU A 612 -4.39 -28.14 11.76
N TRP A 613 -3.12 -28.46 11.98
CA TRP A 613 -2.73 -29.82 12.32
C TRP A 613 -3.30 -30.23 13.69
N PRO A 614 -4.10 -31.31 13.81
CA PRO A 614 -4.74 -31.72 15.07
C PRO A 614 -3.75 -32.01 16.20
N GLY A 615 -2.53 -32.49 15.88
CA GLY A 615 -1.48 -32.76 16.86
C GLY A 615 -0.94 -31.54 17.61
N LEU A 616 -1.31 -30.31 17.22
CA LEU A 616 -0.97 -29.11 17.99
C LEU A 616 -1.53 -29.15 19.42
N ALA A 617 -2.69 -29.79 19.59
CA ALA A 617 -3.33 -29.94 20.91
C ALA A 617 -2.54 -30.90 21.84
N GLU A 618 -1.72 -31.77 21.28
CA GLU A 618 -0.86 -32.68 22.05
C GLU A 618 0.40 -31.99 22.59
N LEU A 619 0.84 -30.92 21.90
CA LEU A 619 2.02 -30.13 22.29
C LEU A 619 1.73 -29.19 23.46
N GLN A 620 0.46 -28.91 23.72
CA GLN A 620 0.04 -28.04 24.81
C GLN A 620 0.07 -28.79 26.14
N LYS A 621 0.86 -28.30 27.10
CA LYS A 621 0.87 -28.83 28.48
C LYS A 621 -0.45 -28.56 29.24
N LYS A 622 -1.16 -27.50 28.83
CA LYS A 622 -2.40 -27.02 29.44
C LYS A 622 -3.35 -26.65 28.31
N LYS A 623 -4.63 -26.89 28.49
CA LYS A 623 -5.69 -26.42 27.57
C LYS A 623 -6.51 -25.39 28.30
N LEU A 624 -6.58 -24.19 27.76
CA LEU A 624 -7.42 -23.12 28.29
C LEU A 624 -8.82 -23.24 27.70
N ASP A 625 -9.82 -22.91 28.51
CA ASP A 625 -11.22 -22.81 28.09
C ASP A 625 -11.36 -21.59 27.16
N PRO A 626 -11.73 -21.75 25.89
CA PRO A 626 -11.86 -20.65 24.94
C PRO A 626 -12.79 -19.53 25.42
N ASP A 627 -13.84 -19.87 26.14
CA ASP A 627 -14.86 -18.91 26.61
C ASP A 627 -14.33 -18.01 27.75
N LYS A 628 -13.22 -18.38 28.37
CA LYS A 628 -12.58 -17.62 29.45
C LYS A 628 -11.36 -16.82 29.00
N ILE A 629 -11.01 -16.88 27.71
CA ILE A 629 -9.86 -16.16 27.17
C ILE A 629 -10.27 -14.75 26.75
N ASP A 630 -9.53 -13.76 27.23
CA ASP A 630 -9.72 -12.38 26.77
C ASP A 630 -9.16 -12.19 25.34
N VAL A 631 -10.08 -12.07 24.38
CA VAL A 631 -9.77 -11.84 22.96
C VAL A 631 -8.96 -10.54 22.76
N ASN A 632 -9.26 -9.50 23.56
CA ASN A 632 -8.54 -8.23 23.45
C ASN A 632 -7.10 -8.37 23.92
N GLU A 633 -6.84 -9.16 24.93
CA GLU A 633 -5.47 -9.43 25.39
C GLU A 633 -4.65 -10.15 24.30
N ILE A 634 -5.22 -11.13 23.59
CA ILE A 634 -4.53 -11.77 22.46
C ILE A 634 -4.20 -10.75 21.37
N ARG A 635 -5.17 -9.89 21.00
CA ARG A 635 -4.95 -8.80 20.04
C ARG A 635 -3.82 -7.87 20.49
N GLN A 636 -3.86 -7.43 21.73
CA GLN A 636 -2.87 -6.54 22.34
C GLN A 636 -1.47 -7.18 22.38
N ARG A 637 -1.38 -8.47 22.67
CA ARG A 637 -0.12 -9.21 22.65
C ARG A 637 0.47 -9.28 21.25
N LEU A 638 -0.33 -9.68 20.25
CA LEU A 638 0.14 -9.84 18.87
C LEU A 638 0.58 -8.51 18.23
N LEU A 639 -0.25 -7.47 18.30
CA LEU A 639 0.11 -6.16 17.75
C LEU A 639 1.13 -5.43 18.63
N GLY A 640 0.99 -5.53 19.94
CA GLY A 640 1.86 -4.84 20.90
C GLY A 640 3.30 -5.33 20.84
N ILE A 641 3.54 -6.63 20.68
CA ILE A 641 4.92 -7.15 20.59
C ILE A 641 5.64 -6.65 19.34
N MET A 642 4.94 -6.54 18.21
CA MET A 642 5.51 -6.00 16.98
C MET A 642 5.80 -4.49 17.10
N ALA A 643 4.86 -3.74 17.66
CA ALA A 643 5.05 -2.31 17.88
C ALA A 643 6.18 -2.03 18.87
N LEU A 644 6.28 -2.81 19.95
CA LEU A 644 7.34 -2.72 20.93
C LEU A 644 8.72 -3.06 20.33
N GLU A 645 8.81 -4.10 19.50
CA GLU A 645 10.06 -4.44 18.82
C GLU A 645 10.48 -3.36 17.83
N THR A 646 9.53 -2.72 17.14
CA THR A 646 9.81 -1.54 16.31
C THR A 646 10.34 -0.38 17.14
N ALA A 647 9.77 -0.12 18.34
CA ALA A 647 10.25 0.90 19.25
C ALA A 647 11.69 0.62 19.71
N ARG A 648 12.06 -0.64 19.92
CA ARG A 648 13.44 -1.06 20.23
C ARG A 648 14.38 -0.82 19.05
N CYS A 649 13.98 -1.22 17.83
CA CYS A 649 14.74 -0.94 16.61
C CYS A 649 14.99 0.57 16.41
N PHE A 650 14.02 1.40 16.79
CA PHE A 650 14.15 2.85 16.71
C PHE A 650 15.11 3.41 17.78
N GLU A 651 15.03 2.95 19.03
CA GLU A 651 15.97 3.31 20.09
C GLU A 651 17.42 2.89 19.78
N GLU A 652 17.59 1.69 19.25
CA GLU A 652 18.87 1.12 18.81
C GLU A 652 19.42 1.73 17.52
N LYS A 653 18.67 2.65 16.91
CA LYS A 653 19.00 3.31 15.64
C LYS A 653 19.12 2.35 14.45
N VAL A 654 18.50 1.17 14.52
CA VAL A 654 18.29 0.33 13.33
C VAL A 654 17.35 1.06 12.36
N LEU A 655 16.32 1.69 12.89
CA LEU A 655 15.48 2.68 12.22
C LEU A 655 15.84 4.10 12.68
N THR A 656 15.89 5.04 11.74
CA THR A 656 16.20 6.45 12.04
C THR A 656 15.14 7.42 11.53
N ASP A 657 14.11 6.91 10.85
CA ASP A 657 12.99 7.69 10.32
C ASP A 657 11.65 7.00 10.65
N VAL A 658 10.73 7.71 11.30
CA VAL A 658 9.42 7.18 11.70
C VAL A 658 8.57 6.75 10.50
N ARG A 659 8.76 7.39 9.33
CA ARG A 659 8.05 7.06 8.09
C ARG A 659 8.46 5.68 7.58
N GLU A 660 9.74 5.35 7.66
CA GLU A 660 10.30 4.05 7.25
C GLU A 660 9.82 2.91 8.15
N ALA A 661 9.68 3.18 9.46
CA ALA A 661 9.10 2.23 10.40
C ALA A 661 7.66 1.85 10.01
N ASP A 662 6.81 2.83 9.77
CA ASP A 662 5.40 2.59 9.49
C ASP A 662 5.16 2.03 8.09
N VAL A 663 5.72 2.65 7.05
CA VAL A 663 5.63 2.14 5.68
C VAL A 663 6.25 0.76 5.56
N GLY A 664 7.42 0.55 6.18
CA GLY A 664 8.11 -0.74 6.21
C GLY A 664 7.28 -1.83 6.89
N SER A 665 6.60 -1.51 8.00
CA SER A 665 5.75 -2.49 8.70
C SER A 665 4.55 -2.93 7.88
N ILE A 666 3.88 -1.99 7.20
CA ILE A 666 2.70 -2.30 6.38
C ILE A 666 3.11 -3.07 5.12
N LEU A 667 4.10 -2.57 4.37
CA LEU A 667 4.49 -3.17 3.09
C LEU A 667 5.35 -4.43 3.24
N GLY A 668 6.12 -4.55 4.33
CA GLY A 668 7.06 -5.66 4.55
C GLY A 668 6.43 -6.90 5.17
N PHE A 669 5.61 -6.72 6.18
CA PHE A 669 4.99 -7.85 6.90
C PHE A 669 3.49 -7.69 7.15
N GLY A 670 2.86 -6.72 6.50
CA GLY A 670 1.41 -6.56 6.51
C GLY A 670 0.86 -6.14 7.88
N PHE A 671 1.61 -5.37 8.67
CA PHE A 671 1.07 -4.83 9.92
C PHE A 671 -0.21 -4.05 9.65
N ALA A 672 -1.18 -4.18 10.53
CA ALA A 672 -2.55 -3.68 10.39
C ALA A 672 -2.63 -2.27 9.75
N PRO A 673 -2.99 -2.13 8.46
CA PRO A 673 -2.89 -0.85 7.74
C PRO A 673 -3.76 0.25 8.33
N TYR A 674 -4.89 -0.08 8.94
CA TYR A 674 -5.77 0.91 9.58
C TYR A 674 -5.08 1.69 10.71
N SER A 675 -4.06 1.12 11.33
CA SER A 675 -3.29 1.78 12.39
C SER A 675 -2.23 2.76 11.87
N GLY A 676 -1.97 2.73 10.55
CA GLY A 676 -0.90 3.52 9.91
C GLY A 676 0.50 2.95 10.10
N GLY A 677 0.66 1.77 10.71
CA GLY A 677 1.94 1.12 10.97
C GLY A 677 2.26 1.00 12.46
N THR A 678 3.42 0.44 12.77
CA THR A 678 3.79 0.06 14.14
C THR A 678 3.98 1.23 15.10
N LEU A 679 4.68 2.29 14.70
CA LEU A 679 4.85 3.49 15.54
C LEU A 679 3.58 4.34 15.56
N SER A 680 2.86 4.42 14.45
CA SER A 680 1.52 5.03 14.39
C SER A 680 0.52 4.32 15.30
N TYR A 681 0.59 2.99 15.44
CA TYR A 681 -0.22 2.22 16.39
C TYR A 681 0.04 2.67 17.83
N ILE A 682 1.30 2.88 18.21
CA ILE A 682 1.67 3.41 19.53
C ILE A 682 1.11 4.82 19.72
N ASP A 683 1.29 5.70 18.72
CA ASP A 683 0.82 7.09 18.79
C ASP A 683 -0.73 7.15 18.83
N MET A 684 -1.42 6.29 18.09
CA MET A 684 -2.89 6.22 18.06
C MET A 684 -3.45 5.76 19.42
N MET A 685 -2.82 4.80 20.07
CA MET A 685 -3.17 4.37 21.43
C MET A 685 -2.80 5.44 22.47
N GLY A 686 -1.76 6.19 22.22
CA GLY A 686 -1.07 7.09 23.13
C GLY A 686 0.10 6.38 23.85
N THR A 687 1.29 6.98 23.80
CA THR A 687 2.54 6.38 24.32
C THR A 687 2.44 5.97 25.80
N ARG A 688 1.74 6.75 26.65
CA ARG A 688 1.51 6.41 28.05
C ARG A 688 0.68 5.14 28.20
N LYS A 689 -0.46 5.08 27.52
CA LYS A 689 -1.36 3.89 27.56
C LYS A 689 -0.65 2.65 27.02
N PHE A 690 0.14 2.81 25.96
CA PHE A 690 0.90 1.69 25.39
C PHE A 690 2.01 1.21 26.32
N ALA A 691 2.75 2.12 26.97
CA ALA A 691 3.77 1.76 27.96
C ALA A 691 3.15 1.05 29.17
N ASP A 692 2.00 1.50 29.65
CA ASP A 692 1.28 0.87 30.76
C ASP A 692 0.73 -0.52 30.37
N LEU A 693 0.23 -0.69 29.15
CA LEU A 693 -0.11 -2.00 28.58
C LEU A 693 1.11 -2.93 28.57
N CYS A 694 2.25 -2.46 28.09
CA CYS A 694 3.48 -3.24 28.06
C CYS A 694 3.91 -3.69 29.46
N LYS A 695 3.85 -2.82 30.48
CA LYS A 695 4.15 -3.19 31.87
C LYS A 695 3.16 -4.23 32.42
N ALA A 696 1.88 -4.11 32.11
CA ALA A 696 0.87 -5.10 32.52
C ALA A 696 1.16 -6.47 31.89
N LEU A 697 1.50 -6.49 30.60
CA LEU A 697 1.88 -7.72 29.88
C LEU A 697 3.23 -8.28 30.36
N GLU A 698 4.21 -7.41 30.68
CA GLU A 698 5.49 -7.83 31.28
C GLU A 698 5.29 -8.58 32.59
N LYS A 699 4.44 -8.04 33.48
CA LYS A 699 4.10 -8.70 34.75
C LYS A 699 3.49 -10.08 34.57
N LYS A 700 2.74 -10.29 33.48
CA LYS A 700 1.99 -11.51 33.22
C LYS A 700 2.77 -12.52 32.39
N TYR A 701 3.57 -12.06 31.41
CA TYR A 701 4.20 -12.85 30.37
C TYR A 701 5.72 -12.71 30.29
N GLY A 702 6.34 -11.89 31.17
CA GLY A 702 7.77 -11.74 31.29
C GLY A 702 8.40 -10.62 30.46
N GLU A 703 9.72 -10.52 30.54
CA GLU A 703 10.54 -9.41 30.06
C GLU A 703 10.39 -9.07 28.56
N ARG A 704 9.88 -10.00 27.76
CA ARG A 704 9.68 -9.75 26.33
C ARG A 704 8.75 -8.56 26.05
N PHE A 705 7.87 -8.23 27.02
CA PHE A 705 6.98 -7.06 26.95
C PHE A 705 7.52 -5.83 27.69
N ARG A 706 8.74 -5.88 28.26
CA ARG A 706 9.32 -4.72 28.96
C ARG A 706 9.46 -3.52 28.02
N PRO A 707 8.85 -2.34 28.35
CA PRO A 707 9.05 -1.13 27.57
C PRO A 707 10.53 -0.75 27.53
N ASN A 708 11.04 -0.39 26.34
CA ASN A 708 12.38 0.16 26.22
C ASN A 708 12.44 1.57 26.84
N LYS A 709 13.64 2.03 27.14
CA LYS A 709 13.86 3.29 27.88
C LYS A 709 13.28 4.50 27.13
N GLN A 710 13.52 4.61 25.81
CA GLN A 710 13.00 5.72 25.01
C GLN A 710 11.48 5.81 25.09
N LEU A 711 10.76 4.67 24.95
CA LEU A 711 9.29 4.62 25.06
C LEU A 711 8.83 5.02 26.47
N ALA A 712 9.50 4.56 27.54
CA ALA A 712 9.16 4.91 28.89
C ALA A 712 9.34 6.41 29.17
N ASP A 713 10.45 7.01 28.68
CA ASP A 713 10.73 8.44 28.81
C ASP A 713 9.71 9.30 28.02
N MET A 714 9.35 8.88 26.82
CA MET A 714 8.31 9.54 26.01
C MET A 714 6.93 9.46 26.67
N ALA A 715 6.59 8.30 27.22
CA ALA A 715 5.33 8.10 27.93
C ALA A 715 5.21 9.01 29.16
N ALA A 716 6.29 9.19 29.93
CA ALA A 716 6.34 10.09 31.07
C ALA A 716 6.10 11.56 30.66
N LYS A 717 6.61 11.97 29.51
CA LYS A 717 6.50 13.33 28.97
C LYS A 717 5.24 13.58 28.13
N GLY A 718 4.46 12.55 27.81
CA GLY A 718 3.31 12.64 26.91
C GLY A 718 3.70 12.95 25.46
N GLU A 719 4.91 12.58 25.05
CA GLU A 719 5.42 12.75 23.68
C GLU A 719 4.93 11.61 22.77
N SER A 720 4.74 11.89 21.47
CA SER A 720 4.45 10.88 20.43
C SER A 720 5.63 10.71 19.49
N TYR A 721 5.72 9.57 18.80
CA TYR A 721 6.78 9.31 17.82
C TYR A 721 6.79 10.35 16.69
N TYR A 722 5.65 10.59 16.09
CA TYR A 722 5.53 11.59 15.02
C TYR A 722 5.66 13.03 15.54
N GLY A 723 5.25 13.31 16.77
CA GLY A 723 5.44 14.62 17.38
C GLY A 723 6.91 14.96 17.62
N LYS A 724 7.72 13.96 17.95
CA LYS A 724 9.11 14.14 18.33
C LYS A 724 10.11 13.93 17.17
N PHE A 725 9.85 12.95 16.29
CA PHE A 725 10.83 12.48 15.32
C PHE A 725 10.39 12.65 13.86
N ALA A 726 9.21 13.22 13.59
CA ALA A 726 8.85 13.51 12.20
C ALA A 726 9.89 14.48 11.59
N PRO A 727 10.38 14.19 10.37
CA PRO A 727 11.26 15.11 9.69
C PRO A 727 10.62 16.47 9.52
N ALA A 728 11.40 17.54 9.69
CA ALA A 728 10.94 18.90 9.39
C ALA A 728 10.42 18.94 7.96
N LYS A 729 9.25 19.55 7.74
CA LYS A 729 8.72 19.75 6.38
C LYS A 729 9.77 20.56 5.59
N LYS A 730 10.34 19.98 4.53
CA LYS A 730 11.08 20.76 3.56
C LYS A 730 10.10 21.81 3.03
N ALA A 731 10.46 23.10 3.13
CA ALA A 731 9.71 24.16 2.45
C ALA A 731 9.58 23.74 0.99
N ALA A 732 8.36 23.84 0.45
CA ALA A 732 8.13 23.56 -0.95
C ALA A 732 9.02 24.51 -1.76
N ALA A 733 10.04 23.93 -2.46
CA ALA A 733 10.87 24.65 -3.40
C ALA A 733 10.11 24.83 -4.71
#